data_b27960681a3112a089125109eb20e440
#
_entry.id   b27960681a3112a089125109eb20e440
#
_cell.length_a   1.000
_cell.length_b   1.000
_cell.length_c   1.000
_cell.angle_alpha   90.00
_cell.angle_beta   90.00
_cell.angle_gamma   90.00
#
_symmetry.space_group_name_H-M   'P 1'
#
loop_
_entity.id
_entity.type
_entity.pdbx_description
1 polymer ?
#
loop_
_entity_poly.entity_id
_entity_poly.type
_entity_poly.pdbx_seq_one_letter_code
_entity_poly.pdbx_strand_id
1 'polypeptide(L)'
;MTSKEIRESYKAFFKSKGHTIVPSAPMVIKGDPTLMFTNAGMNQFKDIILGNAEIKHSRVADSQKCLRVSGKHNDLEEVGHDTYHHTMFEMLGNWSFGDYFKQEAIDWAWEYLTEVLKLSPERLYVTVFEGAPAEGLERDDEAAAIWEKHLPKERIINGNKHDNFWEMGDQGPCGPCSEIHIDIRSDEERKAVDGLSLVNQSHPQVIEIWNLVFMQYNRKADGSLEPLPNRVIDTGMGFERLCMAMQGKTSNYDTDVFTPMIQAIATLTGIEYGADAKSDVAMRVIADHIRTIAFAITDGQLPSNAKAGYVIRRILRRAVRYGYTFLGRREAFMYSLLPVLIETMGDAYPELIAGRDLISKVMREEEESFLRTLETGIRLLDKQIEEAKKAGKTVLDGHDAFVLYDTYGFPLDLTALILTEQGLSVDEAGFDKAMQEQKERARNAATIDAGDWQVVSEGSAVHFVGYDTLECTTEILRYREVKQKNTTFYQVVLSETPFYAEMGGQVGDKGFLIASDGTKYEIFDTKRENNLAIHLMKKLPAVLEGAYRAVVDEERRHRIEANHSATHLLHEALREVLGVHVEQKGSFVSDEVLRFDFAHFAKVEPEQLRAVERIVSRRIRACIPLQEFREVPIDEAREMGAMALFGEKYGDHVRVIRFGSSTEFCGGTHVASTGVIGTLRITSESSVAAGVRRIEAVTGEAAENYLYEQADLIDSIRQLFNNSPQLRTAIRKTLEENAELGKQVGEYIREQIAEKKRHLLEKRVEVGGVRLFLVEKEAPAEVVKDIAFQIAGELHEPFVFVAACVDPSSQKPSLTLMISKDLVESRGWNASQLLRSAAKHIQGGGGGQPHFATAGGKNVDGLNAAVDELLGAMELKA
;
A
#
# COMPACT_ATOMS: atom_id res chain seq x y z
N MET A 1 -21.88 23.51 -27.83
CA MET A 1 -21.99 23.68 -26.35
C MET A 1 -20.73 23.10 -25.71
N THR A 2 -20.24 23.77 -24.68
CA THR A 2 -19.14 23.27 -23.85
C THR A 2 -19.67 22.20 -22.88
N SER A 3 -18.77 21.38 -22.35
CA SER A 3 -19.08 20.37 -21.33
C SER A 3 -19.78 21.00 -20.10
N LYS A 4 -19.31 22.17 -19.66
CA LYS A 4 -19.95 22.94 -18.57
C LYS A 4 -21.39 23.32 -18.90
N GLU A 5 -21.64 23.86 -20.10
CA GLU A 5 -23.00 24.25 -20.56
C GLU A 5 -23.91 23.04 -20.66
N ILE A 6 -23.41 21.87 -21.11
CA ILE A 6 -24.20 20.64 -21.21
C ILE A 6 -24.64 20.17 -19.82
N ARG A 7 -23.69 20.12 -18.85
CA ARG A 7 -24.00 19.71 -17.47
C ARG A 7 -25.04 20.65 -16.81
N GLU A 8 -24.87 21.96 -16.95
CA GLU A 8 -25.82 22.93 -16.39
C GLU A 8 -27.17 22.91 -17.10
N SER A 9 -27.19 22.71 -18.42
CA SER A 9 -28.44 22.54 -19.23
C SER A 9 -29.27 21.36 -18.72
N TYR A 10 -28.61 20.19 -18.47
CA TYR A 10 -29.29 19.01 -17.94
C TYR A 10 -29.94 19.27 -16.58
N LYS A 11 -29.16 19.80 -15.65
CA LYS A 11 -29.65 20.11 -14.30
C LYS A 11 -30.78 21.15 -14.33
N ALA A 12 -30.65 22.16 -15.16
CA ALA A 12 -31.69 23.19 -15.32
C ALA A 12 -32.99 22.62 -15.92
N PHE A 13 -32.87 21.73 -16.94
CA PHE A 13 -34.03 21.07 -17.54
C PHE A 13 -34.80 20.23 -16.53
N PHE A 14 -34.14 19.34 -15.81
CA PHE A 14 -34.79 18.48 -14.83
C PHE A 14 -35.29 19.25 -13.58
N LYS A 15 -34.59 20.34 -13.19
CA LYS A 15 -35.11 21.27 -12.18
C LYS A 15 -36.45 21.88 -12.65
N SER A 16 -36.61 22.24 -13.94
CA SER A 16 -37.86 22.75 -14.48
C SER A 16 -38.99 21.72 -14.48
N LYS A 17 -38.65 20.41 -14.50
CA LYS A 17 -39.56 19.27 -14.35
C LYS A 17 -39.85 18.91 -12.88
N GLY A 18 -39.40 19.72 -11.94
CA GLY A 18 -39.68 19.56 -10.51
C GLY A 18 -38.68 18.65 -9.76
N HIS A 19 -37.53 18.33 -10.35
CA HIS A 19 -36.49 17.53 -9.66
C HIS A 19 -35.66 18.38 -8.70
N THR A 20 -35.36 17.83 -7.56
CA THR A 20 -34.35 18.38 -6.65
C THR A 20 -32.94 18.00 -7.17
N ILE A 21 -32.08 19.02 -7.37
CA ILE A 21 -30.73 18.79 -7.77
C ILE A 21 -29.88 18.46 -6.52
N VAL A 22 -29.27 17.28 -6.51
CA VAL A 22 -28.44 16.81 -5.41
C VAL A 22 -26.95 16.75 -5.81
N PRO A 23 -26.02 16.83 -4.85
CA PRO A 23 -24.59 16.67 -5.14
C PRO A 23 -24.26 15.22 -5.52
N SER A 24 -23.20 15.06 -6.31
CA SER A 24 -22.61 13.74 -6.60
C SER A 24 -22.16 13.04 -5.31
N ALA A 25 -22.53 11.79 -5.14
CA ALA A 25 -21.99 10.96 -4.07
C ALA A 25 -20.50 10.64 -4.32
N PRO A 26 -19.74 10.24 -3.28
CA PRO A 26 -18.39 9.74 -3.44
C PRO A 26 -18.31 8.55 -4.39
N MET A 27 -17.21 8.45 -5.19
CA MET A 27 -16.97 7.30 -6.04
C MET A 27 -16.59 6.05 -5.25
N VAL A 28 -16.00 6.23 -4.06
CA VAL A 28 -15.60 5.13 -3.19
C VAL A 28 -16.63 4.93 -2.09
N ILE A 29 -17.30 3.78 -2.14
CA ILE A 29 -18.37 3.47 -1.19
C ILE A 29 -17.76 2.89 0.08
N LYS A 30 -18.07 3.52 1.23
CA LYS A 30 -17.67 3.04 2.56
C LYS A 30 -18.84 2.29 3.18
N GLY A 31 -18.62 1.02 3.58
CA GLY A 31 -19.60 0.24 4.36
C GLY A 31 -20.59 -0.61 3.57
N ASP A 32 -20.64 -0.57 2.24
CA ASP A 32 -21.44 -1.50 1.44
C ASP A 32 -20.64 -2.80 1.16
N PRO A 33 -21.14 -3.98 1.56
CA PRO A 33 -20.45 -5.25 1.34
C PRO A 33 -20.53 -5.73 -0.12
N THR A 34 -21.43 -5.17 -0.94
CA THR A 34 -21.71 -5.60 -2.32
C THR A 34 -21.03 -4.74 -3.37
N LEU A 35 -20.74 -3.47 -3.04
CA LEU A 35 -20.17 -2.49 -3.96
C LEU A 35 -18.94 -1.80 -3.36
N MET A 36 -17.84 -1.85 -4.08
CA MET A 36 -16.61 -1.14 -3.72
C MET A 36 -16.61 0.29 -4.23
N PHE A 37 -17.21 0.50 -5.40
CA PHE A 37 -17.25 1.78 -6.11
C PHE A 37 -18.66 2.11 -6.58
N THR A 38 -18.96 3.39 -6.71
CA THR A 38 -20.16 3.90 -7.36
C THR A 38 -20.03 3.67 -8.87
N ASN A 39 -20.67 2.64 -9.39
CA ASN A 39 -20.62 2.26 -10.81
C ASN A 39 -21.79 2.79 -11.62
N ALA A 40 -22.83 3.33 -10.96
CA ALA A 40 -24.02 3.94 -11.57
C ALA A 40 -24.60 5.01 -10.65
N GLY A 41 -25.35 5.96 -11.22
CA GLY A 41 -25.95 7.06 -10.49
C GLY A 41 -26.89 6.64 -9.35
N MET A 42 -27.58 5.50 -9.53
CA MET A 42 -28.54 4.98 -8.57
C MET A 42 -27.93 4.46 -7.26
N ASN A 43 -26.63 4.19 -7.23
CA ASN A 43 -26.01 3.54 -6.05
C ASN A 43 -26.26 4.31 -4.75
N GLN A 44 -26.26 5.65 -4.80
CA GLN A 44 -26.57 6.50 -3.65
C GLN A 44 -28.02 6.40 -3.17
N PHE A 45 -28.92 5.90 -4.02
CA PHE A 45 -30.36 5.78 -3.73
C PHE A 45 -30.80 4.33 -3.49
N LYS A 46 -29.88 3.37 -3.44
CA LYS A 46 -30.15 1.93 -3.28
C LYS A 46 -31.14 1.63 -2.15
N ASP A 47 -30.92 2.22 -0.98
CA ASP A 47 -31.79 1.97 0.19
C ASP A 47 -33.18 2.56 0.02
N ILE A 48 -33.31 3.71 -0.66
CA ILE A 48 -34.61 4.30 -1.02
C ILE A 48 -35.34 3.39 -2.01
N ILE A 49 -34.65 2.88 -3.03
CA ILE A 49 -35.22 2.00 -4.05
C ILE A 49 -35.72 0.68 -3.44
N LEU A 50 -34.95 0.11 -2.51
CA LEU A 50 -35.30 -1.11 -1.79
C LEU A 50 -36.35 -0.91 -0.69
N GLY A 51 -36.73 0.34 -0.38
CA GLY A 51 -37.68 0.68 0.68
C GLY A 51 -37.09 0.63 2.10
N ASN A 52 -35.77 0.60 2.23
CA ASN A 52 -35.04 0.59 3.51
C ASN A 52 -34.86 2.01 4.08
N ALA A 53 -35.05 3.05 3.27
CA ALA A 53 -34.93 4.46 3.66
C ALA A 53 -36.14 5.28 3.21
N GLU A 54 -36.39 6.38 3.94
CA GLU A 54 -37.50 7.29 3.64
C GLU A 54 -37.25 8.12 2.37
N ILE A 55 -38.30 8.31 1.55
CA ILE A 55 -38.26 9.14 0.35
C ILE A 55 -38.39 10.61 0.76
N LYS A 56 -37.27 11.32 0.86
CA LYS A 56 -37.25 12.77 1.17
C LYS A 56 -37.66 13.64 -0.03
N HIS A 57 -37.27 13.21 -1.23
CA HIS A 57 -37.56 13.86 -2.51
C HIS A 57 -38.02 12.80 -3.50
N SER A 58 -39.23 12.91 -4.04
CA SER A 58 -39.78 11.96 -4.99
C SER A 58 -39.12 12.05 -6.37
N ARG A 59 -38.53 13.21 -6.72
CA ARG A 59 -37.81 13.47 -7.98
C ARG A 59 -36.45 14.06 -7.67
N VAL A 60 -35.41 13.42 -8.21
CA VAL A 60 -34.01 13.83 -8.00
C VAL A 60 -33.26 13.83 -9.33
N ALA A 61 -32.31 14.73 -9.51
CA ALA A 61 -31.37 14.69 -10.62
C ALA A 61 -29.99 15.19 -10.22
N ASP A 62 -28.94 14.66 -10.85
CA ASP A 62 -27.56 15.08 -10.62
C ASP A 62 -26.62 14.82 -11.82
N SER A 63 -25.34 15.12 -11.61
CA SER A 63 -24.22 14.59 -12.39
C SER A 63 -23.37 13.78 -11.43
N GLN A 64 -23.48 12.46 -11.50
CA GLN A 64 -22.80 11.51 -10.61
C GLN A 64 -21.45 11.07 -11.17
N LYS A 65 -20.40 11.20 -10.37
CA LYS A 65 -19.09 10.58 -10.63
C LYS A 65 -19.19 9.06 -10.49
N CYS A 66 -18.89 8.34 -11.55
CA CYS A 66 -18.93 6.88 -11.58
C CYS A 66 -17.54 6.30 -11.86
N LEU A 67 -17.27 5.12 -11.30
CA LEU A 67 -15.99 4.39 -11.46
C LEU A 67 -16.25 2.94 -11.86
N ARG A 68 -15.77 2.54 -13.06
CA ARG A 68 -15.93 1.18 -13.61
C ARG A 68 -14.57 0.53 -13.86
N VAL A 69 -14.02 -0.13 -12.82
CA VAL A 69 -12.65 -0.70 -12.83
C VAL A 69 -12.55 -2.06 -12.14
N SER A 70 -13.71 -2.67 -11.85
CA SER A 70 -13.76 -3.97 -11.18
C SER A 70 -15.12 -4.64 -11.29
N GLY A 71 -15.17 -5.95 -11.12
CA GLY A 71 -16.40 -6.74 -11.11
C GLY A 71 -17.06 -6.87 -12.49
N LYS A 72 -18.40 -6.87 -12.53
CA LYS A 72 -19.20 -7.01 -13.76
C LYS A 72 -18.97 -5.85 -14.74
N HIS A 73 -18.67 -4.66 -14.21
CA HIS A 73 -18.41 -3.44 -15.00
C HIS A 73 -16.93 -3.06 -14.84
N ASN A 74 -16.08 -3.50 -15.75
CA ASN A 74 -14.64 -3.24 -15.76
C ASN A 74 -14.17 -2.80 -17.14
N ASP A 75 -14.00 -1.49 -17.32
CA ASP A 75 -13.60 -0.87 -18.58
C ASP A 75 -12.09 -0.54 -18.62
N LEU A 76 -11.30 -0.99 -17.64
CA LEU A 76 -9.90 -0.57 -17.47
C LEU A 76 -9.00 -0.90 -18.67
N GLU A 77 -9.25 -2.02 -19.34
CA GLU A 77 -8.41 -2.47 -20.47
C GLU A 77 -8.70 -1.71 -21.76
N GLU A 78 -9.95 -1.29 -21.98
CA GLU A 78 -10.42 -0.55 -23.14
C GLU A 78 -9.97 0.92 -23.11
N VAL A 79 -9.77 1.47 -21.90
CA VAL A 79 -9.41 2.89 -21.70
C VAL A 79 -8.13 3.27 -22.44
N GLY A 80 -8.26 4.28 -23.31
CA GLY A 80 -7.21 4.80 -24.17
C GLY A 80 -7.07 4.08 -25.50
N HIS A 81 -7.55 2.84 -25.62
CA HIS A 81 -7.51 2.03 -26.84
C HIS A 81 -8.71 2.25 -27.72
N ASP A 82 -9.89 2.43 -27.14
CA ASP A 82 -11.10 2.82 -27.85
C ASP A 82 -11.39 4.33 -27.73
N THR A 83 -12.58 4.76 -28.16
CA THR A 83 -12.94 6.18 -28.26
C THR A 83 -13.88 6.69 -27.17
N TYR A 84 -14.45 5.81 -26.30
CA TYR A 84 -15.56 6.18 -25.42
C TYR A 84 -15.60 5.50 -24.04
N HIS A 85 -14.72 4.52 -23.72
CA HIS A 85 -14.63 3.95 -22.39
C HIS A 85 -13.68 4.72 -21.48
N HIS A 86 -14.05 4.84 -20.21
CA HIS A 86 -13.31 5.58 -19.19
C HIS A 86 -13.31 4.82 -17.85
N THR A 87 -12.23 4.94 -17.08
CA THR A 87 -12.24 4.44 -15.69
C THR A 87 -13.19 5.26 -14.83
N MET A 88 -13.10 6.60 -14.90
CA MET A 88 -14.00 7.56 -14.27
C MET A 88 -14.76 8.32 -15.35
N PHE A 89 -16.09 8.38 -15.21
CA PHE A 89 -16.95 9.16 -16.08
C PHE A 89 -18.07 9.83 -15.27
N GLU A 90 -18.69 10.82 -15.86
CA GLU A 90 -19.88 11.45 -15.30
C GLU A 90 -21.15 10.83 -15.89
N MET A 91 -22.08 10.47 -15.02
CA MET A 91 -23.40 9.99 -15.41
C MET A 91 -24.42 11.06 -15.04
N LEU A 92 -25.05 11.68 -16.05
CA LEU A 92 -26.17 12.57 -15.84
C LEU A 92 -27.41 11.71 -15.59
N GLY A 93 -27.97 11.82 -14.38
CA GLY A 93 -29.05 10.96 -13.93
C GLY A 93 -30.28 11.71 -13.46
N ASN A 94 -31.45 11.14 -13.69
CA ASN A 94 -32.69 11.58 -13.07
C ASN A 94 -33.48 10.36 -12.56
N TRP A 95 -34.09 10.54 -11.39
CA TRP A 95 -34.77 9.48 -10.64
C TRP A 95 -36.16 9.91 -10.26
N SER A 96 -37.08 8.92 -10.29
CA SER A 96 -38.43 9.03 -9.73
C SER A 96 -38.67 7.89 -8.74
N PHE A 97 -38.97 8.22 -7.52
CA PHE A 97 -39.30 7.26 -6.46
C PHE A 97 -40.79 7.16 -6.27
N GLY A 98 -41.51 6.48 -7.20
CA GLY A 98 -42.95 6.29 -7.17
C GLY A 98 -43.79 7.51 -7.56
N ASP A 99 -43.21 8.52 -8.21
CA ASP A 99 -43.94 9.75 -8.64
C ASP A 99 -44.35 9.64 -10.11
N TYR A 100 -43.39 9.55 -11.04
CA TYR A 100 -43.67 9.33 -12.48
C TYR A 100 -43.02 8.05 -12.96
N PHE A 101 -43.36 7.57 -14.17
CA PHE A 101 -42.82 6.35 -14.72
C PHE A 101 -42.48 6.48 -16.19
N LYS A 102 -42.64 5.44 -17.02
CA LYS A 102 -42.13 5.35 -18.40
C LYS A 102 -42.56 6.51 -19.29
N GLN A 103 -43.85 6.95 -19.21
CA GLN A 103 -44.38 7.99 -20.12
C GLN A 103 -43.58 9.28 -19.99
N GLU A 104 -43.48 9.82 -18.80
CA GLU A 104 -42.78 11.08 -18.55
C GLU A 104 -41.26 10.91 -18.78
N ALA A 105 -40.67 9.78 -18.36
CA ALA A 105 -39.24 9.53 -18.57
C ALA A 105 -38.88 9.56 -20.06
N ILE A 106 -39.64 8.90 -20.91
CA ILE A 106 -39.41 8.85 -22.35
C ILE A 106 -39.71 10.21 -23.03
N ASP A 107 -40.83 10.84 -22.66
CA ASP A 107 -41.22 12.14 -23.25
C ASP A 107 -40.16 13.21 -22.91
N TRP A 108 -39.67 13.27 -21.66
CA TRP A 108 -38.64 14.24 -21.26
C TRP A 108 -37.27 13.93 -21.83
N ALA A 109 -36.91 12.66 -21.97
CA ALA A 109 -35.66 12.30 -22.64
C ALA A 109 -35.66 12.76 -24.10
N TRP A 110 -36.78 12.53 -24.81
CA TRP A 110 -36.93 12.98 -26.19
C TRP A 110 -36.91 14.51 -26.27
N GLU A 111 -37.70 15.21 -25.45
CA GLU A 111 -37.75 16.68 -25.37
C GLU A 111 -36.33 17.25 -25.13
N TYR A 112 -35.60 16.69 -24.18
CA TYR A 112 -34.25 17.19 -23.86
C TYR A 112 -33.30 17.04 -25.04
N LEU A 113 -33.26 15.88 -25.67
CA LEU A 113 -32.34 15.62 -26.78
C LEU A 113 -32.68 16.41 -28.03
N THR A 114 -33.98 16.49 -28.40
CA THR A 114 -34.40 17.06 -29.69
C THR A 114 -34.78 18.54 -29.63
N GLU A 115 -35.38 19.01 -28.53
CA GLU A 115 -35.83 20.39 -28.38
C GLU A 115 -34.83 21.26 -27.65
N VAL A 116 -34.18 20.77 -26.61
CA VAL A 116 -33.19 21.54 -25.83
C VAL A 116 -31.81 21.46 -26.49
N LEU A 117 -31.29 20.24 -26.70
CA LEU A 117 -29.98 20.04 -27.30
C LEU A 117 -29.94 20.15 -28.82
N LYS A 118 -31.12 20.09 -29.48
CA LYS A 118 -31.28 20.18 -30.96
C LYS A 118 -30.55 19.07 -31.71
N LEU A 119 -30.42 17.87 -31.14
CA LEU A 119 -29.95 16.71 -31.86
C LEU A 119 -30.98 16.31 -32.95
N SER A 120 -30.49 15.91 -34.13
CA SER A 120 -31.35 15.51 -35.21
C SER A 120 -32.07 14.19 -34.91
N PRO A 121 -33.43 14.15 -34.91
CA PRO A 121 -34.18 12.92 -34.71
C PRO A 121 -33.79 11.79 -35.69
N GLU A 122 -33.33 12.15 -36.89
CA GLU A 122 -32.90 11.18 -37.92
C GLU A 122 -31.62 10.45 -37.58
N ARG A 123 -30.88 10.89 -36.55
CA ARG A 123 -29.66 10.26 -36.05
C ARG A 123 -29.89 9.41 -34.82
N LEU A 124 -31.10 9.38 -34.27
CA LEU A 124 -31.47 8.70 -33.05
C LEU A 124 -32.14 7.35 -33.34
N TYR A 125 -31.75 6.33 -32.58
CA TYR A 125 -32.37 5.00 -32.54
C TYR A 125 -32.65 4.66 -31.10
N VAL A 126 -33.66 3.85 -30.80
CA VAL A 126 -33.96 3.41 -29.44
C VAL A 126 -34.12 1.89 -29.40
N THR A 127 -33.72 1.31 -28.27
CA THR A 127 -33.97 -0.10 -27.99
C THR A 127 -35.05 -0.25 -26.93
N VAL A 128 -35.76 -1.38 -26.97
CA VAL A 128 -36.70 -1.79 -25.92
C VAL A 128 -36.47 -3.25 -25.59
N PHE A 129 -36.70 -3.62 -24.34
CA PHE A 129 -36.49 -4.98 -23.88
C PHE A 129 -37.38 -5.98 -24.61
N GLU A 130 -36.82 -7.00 -25.25
CA GLU A 130 -37.54 -8.01 -26.04
C GLU A 130 -38.21 -9.10 -25.19
N GLY A 131 -37.92 -9.12 -23.85
CA GLY A 131 -38.38 -10.15 -22.94
C GLY A 131 -37.34 -11.24 -22.69
N ALA A 132 -37.58 -12.02 -21.64
CA ALA A 132 -36.79 -13.20 -21.26
C ALA A 132 -37.76 -14.30 -20.76
N PRO A 133 -38.38 -15.09 -21.66
CA PRO A 133 -39.42 -16.08 -21.30
C PRO A 133 -38.91 -17.12 -20.28
N ALA A 134 -37.62 -17.44 -20.31
CA ALA A 134 -37.02 -18.37 -19.35
C ALA A 134 -37.09 -17.88 -17.89
N GLU A 135 -37.17 -16.56 -17.68
CA GLU A 135 -37.33 -15.91 -16.36
C GLU A 135 -38.75 -15.34 -16.16
N GLY A 136 -39.68 -15.63 -17.06
CA GLY A 136 -41.04 -15.14 -16.95
C GLY A 136 -41.22 -13.65 -17.26
N LEU A 137 -40.25 -13.05 -17.97
CA LEU A 137 -40.26 -11.63 -18.34
C LEU A 137 -40.79 -11.44 -19.74
N GLU A 138 -41.80 -10.59 -19.84
CA GLU A 138 -42.43 -10.24 -21.15
C GLU A 138 -41.66 -9.08 -21.82
N ARG A 139 -41.94 -8.91 -23.14
CA ARG A 139 -41.46 -7.74 -23.89
C ARG A 139 -42.03 -6.45 -23.31
N ASP A 140 -41.26 -5.37 -23.34
CA ASP A 140 -41.70 -4.05 -22.87
C ASP A 140 -42.51 -3.32 -23.94
N ASP A 141 -43.76 -3.79 -24.21
CA ASP A 141 -44.67 -3.21 -25.19
C ASP A 141 -45.14 -1.80 -24.79
N GLU A 142 -45.19 -1.48 -23.49
CA GLU A 142 -45.52 -0.17 -22.97
C GLU A 142 -44.48 0.88 -23.40
N ALA A 143 -43.20 0.62 -23.22
CA ALA A 143 -42.13 1.50 -23.66
C ALA A 143 -42.11 1.66 -25.19
N ALA A 144 -42.33 0.55 -25.95
CA ALA A 144 -42.41 0.60 -27.39
C ALA A 144 -43.56 1.51 -27.89
N ALA A 145 -44.76 1.37 -27.29
CA ALA A 145 -45.91 2.20 -27.66
C ALA A 145 -45.71 3.69 -27.31
N ILE A 146 -44.96 4.02 -26.29
CA ILE A 146 -44.61 5.41 -25.96
C ILE A 146 -43.64 5.96 -27.00
N TRP A 147 -42.60 5.21 -27.37
CA TRP A 147 -41.62 5.60 -28.38
C TRP A 147 -42.23 5.77 -29.78
N GLU A 148 -43.25 5.00 -30.15
CA GLU A 148 -43.97 5.13 -31.43
C GLU A 148 -44.62 6.54 -31.61
N LYS A 149 -44.78 7.31 -30.52
CA LYS A 149 -45.24 8.70 -30.61
C LYS A 149 -44.15 9.67 -31.07
N HIS A 150 -42.88 9.29 -30.93
CA HIS A 150 -41.72 10.15 -31.15
C HIS A 150 -40.91 9.72 -32.37
N LEU A 151 -40.84 8.42 -32.65
CA LEU A 151 -39.99 7.82 -33.68
C LEU A 151 -40.79 6.86 -34.58
N PRO A 152 -40.39 6.75 -35.87
CA PRO A 152 -40.89 5.68 -36.73
C PRO A 152 -40.57 4.29 -36.10
N LYS A 153 -41.51 3.35 -36.27
CA LYS A 153 -41.41 2.01 -35.67
C LYS A 153 -40.12 1.26 -36.07
N GLU A 154 -39.61 1.52 -37.27
CA GLU A 154 -38.38 0.91 -37.80
C GLU A 154 -37.13 1.33 -37.03
N ARG A 155 -37.20 2.39 -36.21
CA ARG A 155 -36.11 2.85 -35.37
C ARG A 155 -36.23 2.44 -33.88
N ILE A 156 -37.25 1.62 -33.59
CA ILE A 156 -37.46 1.03 -32.26
C ILE A 156 -37.05 -0.44 -32.34
N ILE A 157 -35.91 -0.78 -31.75
CA ILE A 157 -35.22 -2.05 -31.90
C ILE A 157 -35.50 -2.91 -30.67
N ASN A 158 -35.76 -4.22 -30.89
CA ASN A 158 -35.79 -5.16 -29.75
C ASN A 158 -34.36 -5.46 -29.27
N GLY A 159 -34.08 -5.24 -28.00
CA GLY A 159 -32.83 -5.58 -27.37
C GLY A 159 -32.96 -6.76 -26.43
N ASN A 160 -31.95 -7.60 -26.43
CA ASN A 160 -31.92 -8.80 -25.58
C ASN A 160 -31.74 -8.45 -24.08
N LYS A 161 -31.78 -9.47 -23.25
CA LYS A 161 -31.64 -9.29 -21.79
C LYS A 161 -30.27 -8.67 -21.39
N HIS A 162 -29.21 -8.98 -22.11
CA HIS A 162 -27.88 -8.43 -21.82
C HIS A 162 -27.86 -6.92 -22.00
N ASP A 163 -28.49 -6.40 -23.04
CA ASP A 163 -28.47 -4.99 -23.39
C ASP A 163 -29.61 -4.20 -22.71
N ASN A 164 -30.83 -4.79 -22.66
CA ASN A 164 -32.04 -4.08 -22.26
C ASN A 164 -32.70 -4.57 -20.95
N PHE A 165 -31.96 -5.28 -20.09
CA PHE A 165 -32.42 -5.55 -18.72
C PHE A 165 -31.29 -5.21 -17.74
N TRP A 166 -31.39 -4.05 -17.13
CA TRP A 166 -30.33 -3.55 -16.27
C TRP A 166 -30.36 -4.20 -14.90
N GLU A 167 -29.21 -4.58 -14.38
CA GLU A 167 -29.00 -5.17 -13.07
C GLU A 167 -27.85 -4.45 -12.34
N MET A 168 -28.06 -4.05 -11.09
CA MET A 168 -27.04 -3.37 -10.28
C MET A 168 -25.78 -4.25 -10.09
N GLY A 169 -25.98 -5.54 -9.94
CA GLY A 169 -24.97 -6.58 -9.75
C GLY A 169 -25.62 -7.96 -9.74
N ASP A 170 -25.00 -8.92 -9.07
CA ASP A 170 -25.57 -10.28 -8.91
C ASP A 170 -26.84 -10.29 -8.04
N GLN A 171 -27.04 -9.26 -7.24
CA GLN A 171 -28.18 -9.01 -6.36
C GLN A 171 -28.50 -7.52 -6.33
N GLY A 172 -29.76 -7.19 -6.10
CA GLY A 172 -30.22 -5.81 -5.92
C GLY A 172 -31.27 -5.37 -6.92
N PRO A 173 -31.59 -4.06 -6.99
CA PRO A 173 -32.59 -3.51 -7.89
C PRO A 173 -32.28 -3.79 -9.36
N CYS A 174 -33.33 -4.11 -10.13
CA CYS A 174 -33.21 -4.40 -11.55
C CYS A 174 -34.54 -4.14 -12.29
N GLY A 175 -34.47 -4.09 -13.62
CA GLY A 175 -35.65 -3.93 -14.46
C GLY A 175 -35.33 -3.79 -15.93
N PRO A 176 -36.36 -3.87 -16.80
CA PRO A 176 -36.20 -3.60 -18.22
C PRO A 176 -35.73 -2.17 -18.44
N CYS A 177 -34.99 -1.94 -19.51
CA CYS A 177 -34.55 -0.60 -19.88
C CYS A 177 -34.70 -0.34 -21.39
N SER A 178 -34.62 0.94 -21.70
CA SER A 178 -34.65 1.47 -23.06
C SER A 178 -33.42 2.36 -23.28
N GLU A 179 -32.59 2.00 -24.23
CA GLU A 179 -31.40 2.76 -24.57
C GLU A 179 -31.67 3.70 -25.73
N ILE A 180 -31.10 4.89 -25.71
CA ILE A 180 -31.07 5.85 -26.77
C ILE A 180 -29.68 5.88 -27.39
N HIS A 181 -29.61 5.55 -28.68
CA HIS A 181 -28.39 5.54 -29.48
C HIS A 181 -28.36 6.72 -30.44
N ILE A 182 -27.14 7.21 -30.72
CA ILE A 182 -26.92 8.24 -31.73
C ILE A 182 -25.92 7.75 -32.78
N ASP A 183 -26.23 8.01 -34.06
CA ASP A 183 -25.33 7.79 -35.17
C ASP A 183 -24.60 9.09 -35.51
N ILE A 184 -23.35 9.19 -35.09
CA ILE A 184 -22.49 10.37 -35.31
C ILE A 184 -21.64 10.28 -36.58
N ARG A 185 -21.81 9.25 -37.41
CA ARG A 185 -21.11 9.09 -38.70
C ARG A 185 -21.45 10.22 -39.67
N SER A 186 -20.60 10.38 -40.69
CA SER A 186 -20.86 11.28 -41.79
C SER A 186 -22.14 10.89 -42.57
N ASP A 187 -22.74 11.82 -43.24
CA ASP A 187 -23.96 11.55 -44.03
C ASP A 187 -23.70 10.61 -45.19
N GLU A 188 -22.47 10.55 -45.71
CA GLU A 188 -22.04 9.60 -46.74
C GLU A 188 -22.01 8.17 -46.18
N GLU A 189 -21.43 7.96 -45.04
CA GLU A 189 -21.37 6.63 -44.36
C GLU A 189 -22.75 6.15 -43.95
N ARG A 190 -23.64 7.06 -43.50
CA ARG A 190 -25.03 6.73 -43.14
C ARG A 190 -25.86 6.33 -44.36
N LYS A 191 -25.60 6.93 -45.51
CA LYS A 191 -26.25 6.51 -46.79
C LYS A 191 -25.73 5.16 -47.30
N ALA A 192 -24.46 4.84 -46.99
CA ALA A 192 -23.88 3.58 -47.46
C ALA A 192 -24.34 2.38 -46.61
N VAL A 193 -24.46 2.59 -45.27
CA VAL A 193 -24.90 1.57 -44.33
C VAL A 193 -25.87 2.21 -43.34
N ASP A 194 -27.09 1.67 -43.22
CA ASP A 194 -28.06 2.15 -42.25
C ASP A 194 -27.57 1.94 -40.82
N GLY A 195 -27.66 3.00 -40.01
CA GLY A 195 -27.31 2.97 -38.60
C GLY A 195 -28.08 1.93 -37.77
N LEU A 196 -29.28 1.61 -38.18
CA LEU A 196 -30.11 0.56 -37.58
C LEU A 196 -29.36 -0.77 -37.42
N SER A 197 -28.59 -1.17 -38.45
CA SER A 197 -27.83 -2.43 -38.45
C SER A 197 -26.58 -2.42 -37.57
N LEU A 198 -26.23 -1.24 -37.03
CA LEU A 198 -25.00 -1.03 -36.23
C LEU A 198 -25.29 -0.79 -34.74
N VAL A 199 -26.56 -0.62 -34.35
CA VAL A 199 -26.96 -0.50 -32.97
C VAL A 199 -26.59 -1.79 -32.20
N ASN A 200 -25.96 -1.66 -31.06
CA ASN A 200 -25.46 -2.76 -30.21
C ASN A 200 -24.48 -3.72 -30.92
N GLN A 201 -23.77 -3.24 -31.97
CA GLN A 201 -22.74 -3.99 -32.69
C GLN A 201 -21.31 -3.47 -32.38
N SER A 202 -21.11 -2.82 -31.25
CA SER A 202 -19.81 -2.23 -30.82
C SER A 202 -19.21 -1.28 -31.87
N HIS A 203 -20.05 -0.58 -32.65
CA HIS A 203 -19.58 0.37 -33.66
C HIS A 203 -19.17 1.70 -32.95
N PRO A 204 -17.95 2.23 -33.17
CA PRO A 204 -17.42 3.36 -32.40
C PRO A 204 -18.16 4.69 -32.64
N GLN A 205 -19.02 4.77 -33.65
CA GLN A 205 -19.76 5.98 -34.00
C GLN A 205 -21.29 5.78 -34.04
N VAL A 206 -21.79 4.60 -33.66
CA VAL A 206 -23.22 4.35 -33.40
C VAL A 206 -23.33 3.87 -31.98
N ILE A 207 -23.48 4.83 -31.06
CA ILE A 207 -23.24 4.63 -29.65
C ILE A 207 -24.48 4.90 -28.80
N GLU A 208 -24.61 4.15 -27.73
CA GLU A 208 -25.55 4.44 -26.65
C GLU A 208 -25.10 5.71 -25.96
N ILE A 209 -26.03 6.68 -25.80
CA ILE A 209 -25.80 7.92 -25.04
C ILE A 209 -26.64 7.99 -23.78
N TRP A 210 -27.78 7.33 -23.69
CA TRP A 210 -28.67 7.38 -22.53
C TRP A 210 -29.40 6.06 -22.33
N ASN A 211 -29.40 5.54 -21.11
CA ASN A 211 -30.17 4.38 -20.71
C ASN A 211 -31.30 4.79 -19.76
N LEU A 212 -32.54 4.47 -20.08
CA LEU A 212 -33.73 4.70 -19.27
C LEU A 212 -34.15 3.39 -18.61
N VAL A 213 -33.83 3.22 -17.33
CA VAL A 213 -34.12 1.98 -16.58
C VAL A 213 -35.45 2.11 -15.85
N PHE A 214 -36.33 1.14 -16.07
CA PHE A 214 -37.65 1.03 -15.45
C PHE A 214 -37.59 -0.02 -14.34
N MET A 215 -37.04 0.38 -13.17
CA MET A 215 -36.82 -0.54 -12.07
C MET A 215 -38.14 -1.00 -11.45
N GLN A 216 -38.35 -2.30 -11.45
CA GLN A 216 -39.56 -2.94 -10.97
C GLN A 216 -39.29 -4.12 -10.03
N TYR A 217 -38.06 -4.64 -10.04
CA TYR A 217 -37.69 -5.88 -9.32
C TYR A 217 -36.44 -5.71 -8.47
N ASN A 218 -36.34 -6.58 -7.48
CA ASN A 218 -35.15 -6.84 -6.68
C ASN A 218 -34.69 -8.28 -6.95
N ARG A 219 -33.47 -8.47 -7.46
CA ARG A 219 -32.86 -9.81 -7.65
C ARG A 219 -32.32 -10.30 -6.30
N LYS A 220 -32.75 -11.47 -5.87
CA LYS A 220 -32.30 -12.14 -4.65
C LYS A 220 -31.07 -13.00 -4.90
N ALA A 221 -30.43 -13.47 -3.83
CA ALA A 221 -29.25 -14.34 -3.89
C ALA A 221 -29.49 -15.69 -4.59
N ASP A 222 -30.75 -16.17 -4.61
CA ASP A 222 -31.16 -17.40 -5.28
C ASP A 222 -31.49 -17.17 -6.77
N GLY A 223 -31.34 -15.93 -7.26
CA GLY A 223 -31.64 -15.54 -8.64
C GLY A 223 -33.11 -15.19 -8.91
N SER A 224 -34.01 -15.33 -7.93
CA SER A 224 -35.43 -14.98 -8.07
C SER A 224 -35.62 -13.47 -8.14
N LEU A 225 -36.74 -13.05 -8.76
CA LEU A 225 -37.16 -11.64 -8.86
C LEU A 225 -38.34 -11.38 -7.92
N GLU A 226 -38.19 -10.36 -7.07
CA GLU A 226 -39.24 -9.88 -6.18
C GLU A 226 -39.63 -8.45 -6.60
N PRO A 227 -40.93 -8.10 -6.70
CA PRO A 227 -41.34 -6.76 -7.02
C PRO A 227 -40.80 -5.74 -5.99
N LEU A 228 -40.36 -4.57 -6.45
CA LEU A 228 -39.99 -3.45 -5.60
C LEU A 228 -41.23 -2.82 -4.94
N PRO A 229 -41.08 -2.18 -3.76
CA PRO A 229 -42.17 -1.48 -3.09
C PRO A 229 -42.80 -0.38 -3.94
N ASN A 230 -42.01 0.31 -4.72
CA ASN A 230 -42.42 1.36 -5.67
C ASN A 230 -41.80 1.09 -7.05
N ARG A 231 -42.49 1.50 -8.12
CA ARG A 231 -41.88 1.61 -9.44
C ARG A 231 -40.94 2.81 -9.46
N VAL A 232 -39.72 2.60 -9.91
CA VAL A 232 -38.67 3.62 -9.89
C VAL A 232 -38.15 3.86 -11.29
N ILE A 233 -38.01 5.14 -11.65
CA ILE A 233 -37.24 5.56 -12.81
C ILE A 233 -35.80 5.80 -12.34
N ASP A 234 -34.88 5.15 -13.03
CA ASP A 234 -33.46 5.39 -12.94
C ASP A 234 -32.91 5.64 -14.34
N THR A 235 -32.34 6.77 -14.60
CA THR A 235 -31.74 7.02 -15.91
C THR A 235 -30.28 7.39 -15.80
N GLY A 236 -29.47 6.91 -16.74
CA GLY A 236 -28.05 7.23 -16.81
C GLY A 236 -27.64 7.63 -18.22
N MET A 237 -27.29 8.91 -18.39
CA MET A 237 -26.75 9.42 -19.66
C MET A 237 -25.25 9.63 -19.53
N GLY A 238 -24.48 9.01 -20.43
CA GLY A 238 -23.03 9.16 -20.49
C GLY A 238 -22.64 10.59 -20.88
N PHE A 239 -22.17 11.36 -19.91
CA PHE A 239 -21.84 12.76 -20.11
C PHE A 239 -20.77 12.98 -21.18
N GLU A 240 -19.68 12.24 -21.13
CA GLU A 240 -18.58 12.33 -22.11
C GLU A 240 -19.05 11.95 -23.51
N ARG A 241 -19.89 10.90 -23.64
CA ARG A 241 -20.49 10.48 -24.91
C ARG A 241 -21.43 11.56 -25.46
N LEU A 242 -22.23 12.20 -24.59
CA LEU A 242 -23.08 13.32 -25.00
C LEU A 242 -22.24 14.52 -25.45
N CYS A 243 -21.16 14.85 -24.73
CA CYS A 243 -20.24 15.92 -25.16
C CYS A 243 -19.62 15.62 -26.54
N MET A 244 -19.25 14.39 -26.82
CA MET A 244 -18.72 13.95 -28.10
C MET A 244 -19.74 14.19 -29.21
N ALA A 245 -20.99 13.77 -29.02
CA ALA A 245 -22.06 13.99 -29.98
C ALA A 245 -22.36 15.47 -30.23
N MET A 246 -22.47 16.26 -29.14
CA MET A 246 -22.79 17.69 -29.20
C MET A 246 -21.68 18.55 -29.79
N GLN A 247 -20.43 18.14 -29.67
CA GLN A 247 -19.27 18.87 -30.21
C GLN A 247 -18.83 18.36 -31.57
N GLY A 248 -19.56 17.39 -32.15
CA GLY A 248 -19.30 16.83 -33.49
C GLY A 248 -17.95 16.13 -33.57
N LYS A 249 -17.55 15.45 -32.47
CA LYS A 249 -16.33 14.68 -32.38
C LYS A 249 -16.58 13.20 -32.58
N THR A 250 -15.53 12.43 -32.89
CA THR A 250 -15.55 10.98 -33.07
C THR A 250 -14.88 10.22 -31.92
N SER A 251 -14.35 10.95 -30.97
CA SER A 251 -13.75 10.41 -29.75
C SER A 251 -14.05 11.34 -28.57
N ASN A 252 -14.34 10.77 -27.41
CA ASN A 252 -14.46 11.51 -26.15
C ASN A 252 -13.18 12.32 -25.84
N TYR A 253 -12.02 11.76 -26.20
CA TYR A 253 -10.70 12.37 -25.98
C TYR A 253 -10.47 13.66 -26.79
N ASP A 254 -11.26 13.91 -27.84
CA ASP A 254 -11.20 15.10 -28.68
C ASP A 254 -12.17 16.20 -28.24
N THR A 255 -12.91 15.96 -27.16
CA THR A 255 -13.83 16.95 -26.55
C THR A 255 -13.10 17.87 -25.60
N ASP A 256 -13.77 18.95 -25.19
CA ASP A 256 -13.25 19.90 -24.19
C ASP A 256 -13.11 19.30 -22.77
N VAL A 257 -13.63 18.10 -22.55
CA VAL A 257 -13.42 17.33 -21.30
C VAL A 257 -11.97 16.84 -21.18
N PHE A 258 -11.37 16.38 -22.28
CA PHE A 258 -10.04 15.74 -22.27
C PHE A 258 -8.96 16.54 -22.98
N THR A 259 -9.31 17.32 -24.01
CA THR A 259 -8.33 18.07 -24.84
C THR A 259 -7.40 18.95 -24.03
N PRO A 260 -7.84 19.71 -23.00
CA PRO A 260 -6.92 20.53 -22.19
C PRO A 260 -5.86 19.68 -21.47
N MET A 261 -6.25 18.50 -20.96
CA MET A 261 -5.33 17.58 -20.27
C MET A 261 -4.35 16.95 -21.26
N ILE A 262 -4.83 16.46 -22.40
CA ILE A 262 -3.98 15.86 -23.46
C ILE A 262 -2.96 16.88 -23.96
N GLN A 263 -3.36 18.14 -24.20
CA GLN A 263 -2.47 19.23 -24.62
C GLN A 263 -1.42 19.56 -23.54
N ALA A 264 -1.82 19.53 -22.27
CA ALA A 264 -0.86 19.72 -21.18
C ALA A 264 0.18 18.59 -21.12
N ILE A 265 -0.24 17.33 -21.31
CA ILE A 265 0.65 16.17 -21.40
C ILE A 265 1.58 16.30 -22.61
N ALA A 266 1.05 16.65 -23.79
CA ALA A 266 1.84 16.87 -25.00
C ALA A 266 2.91 17.96 -24.80
N THR A 267 2.53 19.09 -24.19
CA THR A 267 3.45 20.19 -23.87
C THR A 267 4.54 19.73 -22.88
N LEU A 268 4.15 18.99 -21.84
CA LEU A 268 5.07 18.52 -20.81
C LEU A 268 6.08 17.51 -21.34
N THR A 269 5.68 16.68 -22.30
CA THR A 269 6.50 15.60 -22.87
C THR A 269 7.25 16.04 -24.15
N GLY A 270 6.80 17.09 -24.81
CA GLY A 270 7.31 17.52 -26.12
C GLY A 270 6.88 16.61 -27.29
N ILE A 271 5.88 15.76 -27.07
CA ILE A 271 5.34 14.81 -28.06
C ILE A 271 3.97 15.33 -28.55
N GLU A 272 3.79 15.44 -29.85
CA GLU A 272 2.53 15.90 -30.45
C GLU A 272 1.49 14.78 -30.42
N TYR A 273 0.27 15.09 -29.96
CA TYR A 273 -0.88 14.18 -30.03
C TYR A 273 -1.36 14.02 -31.48
N GLY A 274 -1.56 12.80 -31.94
CA GLY A 274 -1.88 12.44 -33.31
C GLY A 274 -0.66 12.04 -34.16
N ALA A 275 0.57 12.12 -33.61
CA ALA A 275 1.78 11.77 -34.35
C ALA A 275 2.12 10.27 -34.32
N ASP A 276 1.79 9.57 -33.22
CA ASP A 276 2.08 8.15 -33.03
C ASP A 276 1.01 7.49 -32.17
N ALA A 277 0.44 6.37 -32.65
CA ALA A 277 -0.67 5.68 -31.99
C ALA A 277 -0.37 5.23 -30.55
N LYS A 278 0.88 4.82 -30.24
CA LYS A 278 1.25 4.38 -28.88
C LYS A 278 1.34 5.56 -27.92
N SER A 279 1.91 6.66 -28.37
CA SER A 279 1.98 7.91 -27.60
C SER A 279 0.59 8.50 -27.37
N ASP A 280 -0.31 8.41 -28.36
CA ASP A 280 -1.69 8.86 -28.24
C ASP A 280 -2.46 8.07 -27.18
N VAL A 281 -2.35 6.74 -27.23
CA VAL A 281 -2.93 5.86 -26.21
C VAL A 281 -2.38 6.20 -24.83
N ALA A 282 -1.07 6.42 -24.69
CA ALA A 282 -0.47 6.80 -23.42
C ALA A 282 -1.03 8.12 -22.88
N MET A 283 -1.19 9.13 -23.73
CA MET A 283 -1.77 10.43 -23.33
C MET A 283 -3.23 10.29 -22.89
N ARG A 284 -4.03 9.47 -23.61
CA ARG A 284 -5.43 9.19 -23.27
C ARG A 284 -5.54 8.48 -21.92
N VAL A 285 -4.73 7.42 -21.70
CA VAL A 285 -4.68 6.69 -20.43
C VAL A 285 -4.34 7.61 -19.26
N ILE A 286 -3.34 8.48 -19.41
CA ILE A 286 -2.93 9.41 -18.34
C ILE A 286 -4.03 10.45 -18.10
N ALA A 287 -4.64 11.00 -19.14
CA ALA A 287 -5.72 11.99 -19.04
C ALA A 287 -6.97 11.43 -18.35
N ASP A 288 -7.30 10.17 -18.61
CA ASP A 288 -8.39 9.45 -17.93
C ASP A 288 -8.02 9.18 -16.46
N HIS A 289 -6.88 8.55 -16.22
CA HIS A 289 -6.51 8.02 -14.92
C HIS A 289 -6.28 9.11 -13.86
N ILE A 290 -5.79 10.30 -14.25
CA ILE A 290 -5.63 11.41 -13.32
C ILE A 290 -6.96 11.87 -12.72
N ARG A 291 -8.06 11.82 -13.49
CA ARG A 291 -9.42 12.11 -12.99
C ARG A 291 -9.78 11.11 -11.89
N THR A 292 -9.65 9.83 -12.17
CA THR A 292 -9.94 8.74 -11.22
C THR A 292 -9.15 8.88 -9.92
N ILE A 293 -7.83 9.07 -10.03
CA ILE A 293 -6.93 9.15 -8.86
C ILE A 293 -7.26 10.38 -8.01
N ALA A 294 -7.42 11.54 -8.65
CA ALA A 294 -7.71 12.79 -7.94
C ALA A 294 -9.03 12.72 -7.18
N PHE A 295 -10.10 12.26 -7.80
CA PHE A 295 -11.40 12.14 -7.14
C PHE A 295 -11.42 11.06 -6.06
N ALA A 296 -10.76 9.92 -6.25
CA ALA A 296 -10.66 8.90 -5.21
C ALA A 296 -9.94 9.43 -3.95
N ILE A 297 -8.89 10.25 -4.12
CA ILE A 297 -8.18 10.89 -3.01
C ILE A 297 -9.07 11.91 -2.30
N THR A 298 -9.88 12.70 -3.02
CA THR A 298 -10.85 13.63 -2.40
C THR A 298 -11.92 12.92 -1.60
N ASP A 299 -12.32 11.71 -2.03
CA ASP A 299 -13.27 10.85 -1.30
C ASP A 299 -12.62 10.17 -0.07
N GLY A 300 -11.34 10.45 0.22
CA GLY A 300 -10.57 9.92 1.34
C GLY A 300 -9.96 8.54 1.07
N GLN A 301 -9.95 8.06 -0.17
CA GLN A 301 -9.32 6.79 -0.53
C GLN A 301 -7.89 7.01 -1.02
N LEU A 302 -6.92 6.77 -0.16
CA LEU A 302 -5.51 6.77 -0.55
C LEU A 302 -5.11 5.47 -1.27
N PRO A 303 -4.16 5.52 -2.22
CA PRO A 303 -3.53 4.32 -2.77
C PRO A 303 -2.98 3.42 -1.65
N SER A 304 -3.27 2.11 -1.71
CA SER A 304 -2.82 1.15 -0.69
C SER A 304 -2.63 -0.26 -1.28
N ASN A 305 -2.32 -1.25 -0.43
CA ASN A 305 -2.11 -2.64 -0.86
C ASN A 305 -3.37 -3.52 -0.79
N ALA A 306 -4.53 -2.95 -0.43
CA ALA A 306 -5.75 -3.73 -0.23
C ALA A 306 -7.01 -2.98 -0.68
N LYS A 307 -8.06 -3.74 -1.03
CA LYS A 307 -9.42 -3.25 -1.33
C LYS A 307 -9.40 -2.10 -2.36
N ALA A 308 -10.24 -1.09 -2.18
CA ALA A 308 -10.34 0.06 -3.07
C ALA A 308 -9.00 0.78 -3.29
N GLY A 309 -8.19 0.94 -2.24
CA GLY A 309 -6.87 1.58 -2.35
C GLY A 309 -5.90 0.82 -3.26
N TYR A 310 -5.99 -0.51 -3.34
CA TYR A 310 -5.20 -1.31 -4.28
C TYR A 310 -5.59 -1.00 -5.73
N VAL A 311 -6.88 -0.91 -6.01
CA VAL A 311 -7.38 -0.58 -7.36
C VAL A 311 -6.91 0.82 -7.78
N ILE A 312 -7.04 1.81 -6.91
CA ILE A 312 -6.57 3.18 -7.18
C ILE A 312 -5.04 3.22 -7.39
N ARG A 313 -4.27 2.47 -6.60
CA ARG A 313 -2.82 2.33 -6.79
C ARG A 313 -2.49 1.68 -8.13
N ARG A 314 -3.22 0.64 -8.54
CA ARG A 314 -3.06 -0.03 -9.84
C ARG A 314 -3.28 0.94 -11.00
N ILE A 315 -4.33 1.76 -10.94
CA ILE A 315 -4.64 2.79 -11.95
C ILE A 315 -3.51 3.83 -12.03
N LEU A 316 -3.03 4.33 -10.89
CA LEU A 316 -1.92 5.27 -10.84
C LEU A 316 -0.65 4.66 -11.47
N ARG A 317 -0.29 3.44 -11.08
CA ARG A 317 0.89 2.75 -11.61
C ARG A 317 0.78 2.45 -13.10
N ARG A 318 -0.42 2.15 -13.60
CA ARG A 318 -0.68 2.01 -15.03
C ARG A 318 -0.35 3.31 -15.77
N ALA A 319 -0.85 4.44 -15.31
CA ALA A 319 -0.58 5.75 -15.91
C ALA A 319 0.92 6.10 -15.88
N VAL A 320 1.59 5.91 -14.75
CA VAL A 320 3.04 6.14 -14.60
C VAL A 320 3.84 5.28 -15.58
N ARG A 321 3.48 4.00 -15.73
CA ARG A 321 4.13 3.10 -16.69
C ARG A 321 3.96 3.58 -18.12
N TYR A 322 2.76 4.00 -18.53
CA TYR A 322 2.53 4.55 -19.87
C TYR A 322 3.39 5.81 -20.11
N GLY A 323 3.49 6.70 -19.13
CA GLY A 323 4.39 7.85 -19.16
C GLY A 323 5.86 7.46 -19.29
N TYR A 324 6.28 6.44 -18.53
CA TYR A 324 7.65 5.94 -18.56
C TYR A 324 8.00 5.26 -19.90
N THR A 325 7.14 4.37 -20.39
CA THR A 325 7.41 3.51 -21.55
C THR A 325 7.26 4.25 -22.87
N PHE A 326 6.19 5.04 -23.03
CA PHE A 326 5.82 5.62 -24.32
C PHE A 326 6.07 7.14 -24.43
N LEU A 327 6.13 7.85 -23.29
CA LEU A 327 6.35 9.30 -23.30
C LEU A 327 7.71 9.72 -22.71
N GLY A 328 8.58 8.75 -22.40
CA GLY A 328 9.95 8.98 -21.94
C GLY A 328 10.07 9.66 -20.57
N ARG A 329 9.02 9.69 -19.77
CA ARG A 329 9.01 10.34 -18.44
C ARG A 329 9.69 9.44 -17.40
N ARG A 330 10.85 9.89 -16.89
CA ARG A 330 11.66 9.18 -15.89
C ARG A 330 11.49 9.70 -14.47
N GLU A 331 10.87 10.87 -14.33
CA GLU A 331 10.58 11.53 -13.06
C GLU A 331 9.08 11.69 -12.88
N ALA A 332 8.65 11.87 -11.64
CA ALA A 332 7.25 12.12 -11.31
C ALA A 332 6.74 13.38 -12.04
N PHE A 333 5.59 13.28 -12.69
CA PHE A 333 5.04 14.35 -13.51
C PHE A 333 3.53 14.52 -13.42
N MET A 334 2.78 13.44 -13.09
CA MET A 334 1.31 13.46 -13.09
C MET A 334 0.75 14.50 -12.11
N TYR A 335 1.39 14.66 -10.94
CA TYR A 335 0.96 15.66 -9.96
C TYR A 335 0.99 17.08 -10.52
N SER A 336 1.85 17.38 -11.51
CA SER A 336 1.95 18.69 -12.17
C SER A 336 0.78 18.96 -13.14
N LEU A 337 0.02 17.96 -13.53
CA LEU A 337 -1.17 18.06 -14.36
C LEU A 337 -2.44 18.40 -13.56
N LEU A 338 -2.41 18.27 -12.24
CA LEU A 338 -3.55 18.53 -11.36
C LEU A 338 -4.17 19.93 -11.51
N PRO A 339 -3.39 21.03 -11.71
CA PRO A 339 -3.97 22.34 -11.96
C PRO A 339 -4.91 22.37 -13.17
N VAL A 340 -4.58 21.65 -14.25
CA VAL A 340 -5.43 21.56 -15.46
C VAL A 340 -6.74 20.84 -15.16
N LEU A 341 -6.69 19.76 -14.36
CA LEU A 341 -7.91 19.08 -13.91
C LEU A 341 -8.80 19.99 -13.06
N ILE A 342 -8.20 20.77 -12.16
CA ILE A 342 -8.94 21.73 -11.31
C ILE A 342 -9.58 22.83 -12.17
N GLU A 343 -8.89 23.33 -13.20
CA GLU A 343 -9.43 24.34 -14.12
C GLU A 343 -10.64 23.80 -14.91
N THR A 344 -10.59 22.56 -15.34
CA THR A 344 -11.65 21.94 -16.16
C THR A 344 -12.84 21.44 -15.33
N MET A 345 -12.63 20.92 -14.12
CA MET A 345 -13.67 20.26 -13.33
C MET A 345 -13.93 20.90 -11.95
N GLY A 346 -13.07 21.79 -11.46
CA GLY A 346 -13.16 22.34 -10.11
C GLY A 346 -14.42 23.18 -9.83
N ASP A 347 -15.00 23.81 -10.84
CA ASP A 347 -16.25 24.54 -10.72
C ASP A 347 -17.44 23.60 -10.40
N ALA A 348 -17.45 22.42 -11.04
CA ALA A 348 -18.50 21.42 -10.84
C ALA A 348 -18.25 20.60 -9.56
N TYR A 349 -17.00 20.44 -9.16
CA TYR A 349 -16.53 19.59 -8.07
C TYR A 349 -15.54 20.34 -7.18
N PRO A 350 -16.02 21.21 -6.26
CA PRO A 350 -15.17 22.05 -5.40
C PRO A 350 -14.21 21.26 -4.50
N GLU A 351 -14.51 20.00 -4.24
CA GLU A 351 -13.63 19.10 -3.48
C GLU A 351 -12.24 18.92 -4.10
N LEU A 352 -12.09 19.04 -5.42
CA LEU A 352 -10.79 19.04 -6.10
C LEU A 352 -9.93 20.25 -5.68
N ILE A 353 -10.56 21.42 -5.56
CA ILE A 353 -9.89 22.65 -5.14
C ILE A 353 -9.45 22.52 -3.68
N ALA A 354 -10.37 22.08 -2.81
CA ALA A 354 -10.09 21.88 -1.38
C ALA A 354 -9.02 20.80 -1.12
N GLY A 355 -9.00 19.74 -1.94
CA GLY A 355 -8.06 18.63 -1.83
C GLY A 355 -6.72 18.82 -2.55
N ARG A 356 -6.49 19.94 -3.25
CA ARG A 356 -5.34 20.16 -4.15
C ARG A 356 -4.00 19.73 -3.58
N ASP A 357 -3.66 20.18 -2.38
CA ASP A 357 -2.35 19.93 -1.78
C ASP A 357 -2.18 18.47 -1.38
N LEU A 358 -3.25 17.83 -0.89
CA LEU A 358 -3.24 16.40 -0.55
C LEU A 358 -3.08 15.55 -1.82
N ILE A 359 -3.91 15.82 -2.85
CA ILE A 359 -3.86 15.09 -4.12
C ILE A 359 -2.46 15.16 -4.72
N SER A 360 -1.91 16.38 -4.82
CA SER A 360 -0.57 16.61 -5.38
C SER A 360 0.52 15.84 -4.64
N LYS A 361 0.51 15.88 -3.30
CA LYS A 361 1.50 15.17 -2.47
C LYS A 361 1.37 13.65 -2.61
N VAL A 362 0.14 13.12 -2.50
CA VAL A 362 -0.11 11.66 -2.61
C VAL A 362 0.30 11.14 -3.98
N MET A 363 -0.09 11.82 -5.06
CA MET A 363 0.28 11.41 -6.41
C MET A 363 1.79 11.40 -6.60
N ARG A 364 2.47 12.47 -6.18
CA ARG A 364 3.92 12.59 -6.31
C ARG A 364 4.66 11.50 -5.57
N GLU A 365 4.34 11.25 -4.32
CA GLU A 365 4.99 10.22 -3.49
C GLU A 365 4.78 8.80 -4.05
N GLU A 366 3.57 8.46 -4.50
CA GLU A 366 3.31 7.15 -5.14
C GLU A 366 4.05 7.01 -6.48
N GLU A 367 4.10 8.07 -7.27
CA GLU A 367 4.84 8.13 -8.54
C GLU A 367 6.33 7.90 -8.32
N GLU A 368 6.97 8.69 -7.43
CA GLU A 368 8.39 8.58 -7.08
C GLU A 368 8.71 7.20 -6.50
N SER A 369 7.84 6.69 -5.63
CA SER A 369 8.02 5.35 -5.04
C SER A 369 7.97 4.25 -6.09
N PHE A 370 7.03 4.35 -7.03
CA PHE A 370 6.88 3.35 -8.08
C PHE A 370 8.00 3.41 -9.12
N LEU A 371 8.42 4.61 -9.54
CA LEU A 371 9.52 4.79 -10.49
C LEU A 371 10.84 4.17 -10.01
N ARG A 372 11.12 4.22 -8.70
CA ARG A 372 12.31 3.54 -8.11
C ARG A 372 12.32 2.03 -8.33
N THR A 373 11.16 1.38 -8.37
CA THR A 373 11.03 -0.08 -8.55
C THR A 373 10.75 -0.47 -10.00
N LEU A 374 10.12 0.41 -10.77
CA LEU A 374 9.66 0.18 -12.13
C LEU A 374 10.82 -0.17 -13.08
N GLU A 375 11.89 0.62 -13.07
CA GLU A 375 13.06 0.41 -13.94
C GLU A 375 13.71 -0.95 -13.70
N THR A 376 13.87 -1.34 -12.43
CA THR A 376 14.43 -2.64 -12.07
C THR A 376 13.50 -3.78 -12.46
N GLY A 377 12.20 -3.64 -12.19
CA GLY A 377 11.18 -4.63 -12.52
C GLY A 377 11.04 -4.87 -14.02
N ILE A 378 10.97 -3.81 -14.83
CA ILE A 378 10.91 -3.91 -16.29
C ILE A 378 12.14 -4.62 -16.83
N ARG A 379 13.35 -4.21 -16.42
CA ARG A 379 14.60 -4.84 -16.89
C ARG A 379 14.68 -6.33 -16.57
N LEU A 380 14.21 -6.74 -15.41
CA LEU A 380 14.17 -8.15 -15.02
C LEU A 380 13.13 -8.93 -15.83
N LEU A 381 11.94 -8.34 -16.00
CA LEU A 381 10.87 -8.93 -16.78
C LEU A 381 11.25 -9.07 -18.26
N ASP A 382 11.86 -8.05 -18.86
CA ASP A 382 12.36 -8.09 -20.24
C ASP A 382 13.35 -9.24 -20.45
N LYS A 383 14.26 -9.45 -19.49
CA LYS A 383 15.17 -10.59 -19.51
C LYS A 383 14.42 -11.93 -19.47
N GLN A 384 13.43 -12.07 -18.58
CA GLN A 384 12.61 -13.29 -18.49
C GLN A 384 11.78 -13.51 -19.75
N ILE A 385 11.26 -12.45 -20.37
CA ILE A 385 10.54 -12.49 -21.65
C ILE A 385 11.46 -13.00 -22.78
N GLU A 386 12.70 -12.48 -22.86
CA GLU A 386 13.67 -12.94 -23.85
C GLU A 386 14.02 -14.43 -23.65
N GLU A 387 14.23 -14.84 -22.41
CA GLU A 387 14.52 -16.24 -22.07
C GLU A 387 13.34 -17.16 -22.41
N ALA A 388 12.11 -16.75 -22.13
CA ALA A 388 10.89 -17.48 -22.48
C ALA A 388 10.73 -17.60 -24.00
N LYS A 389 10.89 -16.52 -24.76
CA LYS A 389 10.84 -16.50 -26.23
C LYS A 389 11.91 -17.40 -26.85
N LYS A 390 13.15 -17.37 -26.34
CA LYS A 390 14.25 -18.27 -26.78
C LYS A 390 13.94 -19.74 -26.50
N ALA A 391 13.22 -20.04 -25.41
CA ALA A 391 12.78 -21.38 -25.04
C ALA A 391 11.47 -21.82 -25.75
N GLY A 392 10.87 -20.98 -26.60
CA GLY A 392 9.59 -21.25 -27.27
C GLY A 392 8.40 -21.30 -26.34
N LYS A 393 8.49 -20.72 -25.13
CA LYS A 393 7.40 -20.65 -24.16
C LYS A 393 6.53 -19.44 -24.44
N THR A 394 5.20 -19.61 -24.26
CA THR A 394 4.20 -18.55 -24.36
C THR A 394 3.65 -18.11 -22.99
N VAL A 395 4.06 -18.82 -21.93
CA VAL A 395 3.62 -18.57 -20.55
C VAL A 395 4.86 -18.38 -19.67
N LEU A 396 4.92 -17.29 -18.91
CA LEU A 396 5.92 -17.05 -17.87
C LEU A 396 5.55 -17.87 -16.64
N ASP A 397 6.55 -18.47 -16.01
CA ASP A 397 6.38 -19.28 -14.78
C ASP A 397 5.85 -18.41 -13.64
N GLY A 398 4.86 -18.93 -12.90
CA GLY A 398 4.24 -18.21 -11.78
C GLY A 398 5.20 -17.91 -10.62
N HIS A 399 6.20 -18.76 -10.41
CA HIS A 399 7.24 -18.53 -9.40
C HIS A 399 8.15 -17.36 -9.79
N ASP A 400 8.50 -17.22 -11.08
CA ASP A 400 9.28 -16.08 -11.57
C ASP A 400 8.52 -14.76 -11.41
N ALA A 401 7.21 -14.77 -11.70
CA ALA A 401 6.33 -13.64 -11.43
C ALA A 401 6.20 -13.34 -9.93
N PHE A 402 6.17 -14.38 -9.08
CA PHE A 402 6.14 -14.22 -7.62
C PHE A 402 7.44 -13.59 -7.08
N VAL A 403 8.60 -13.94 -7.61
CA VAL A 403 9.88 -13.31 -7.25
C VAL A 403 9.90 -11.83 -7.62
N LEU A 404 9.37 -11.45 -8.79
CA LEU A 404 9.21 -10.04 -9.17
C LEU A 404 8.31 -9.28 -8.18
N TYR A 405 7.24 -9.91 -7.72
CA TYR A 405 6.31 -9.33 -6.76
C TYR A 405 6.90 -9.23 -5.35
N ASP A 406 7.38 -10.35 -4.79
CA ASP A 406 7.80 -10.46 -3.39
C ASP A 406 9.12 -9.72 -3.11
N THR A 407 10.11 -9.89 -3.99
CA THR A 407 11.46 -9.35 -3.80
C THR A 407 11.60 -7.92 -4.31
N TYR A 408 10.97 -7.61 -5.45
CA TYR A 408 11.14 -6.32 -6.13
C TYR A 408 9.92 -5.42 -6.08
N GLY A 409 8.80 -5.88 -5.49
CA GLY A 409 7.57 -5.09 -5.38
C GLY A 409 6.90 -4.79 -6.72
N PHE A 410 7.19 -5.59 -7.77
CA PHE A 410 6.64 -5.41 -9.11
C PHE A 410 5.31 -6.17 -9.22
N PRO A 411 4.17 -5.49 -9.41
CA PRO A 411 2.84 -6.11 -9.29
C PRO A 411 2.57 -7.17 -10.37
N LEU A 412 1.85 -8.25 -10.01
CA LEU A 412 1.49 -9.33 -10.93
C LEU A 412 0.65 -8.84 -12.12
N ASP A 413 -0.33 -7.99 -11.86
CA ASP A 413 -1.20 -7.40 -12.89
C ASP A 413 -0.43 -6.57 -13.91
N LEU A 414 0.63 -5.87 -13.46
CA LEU A 414 1.53 -5.15 -14.35
C LEU A 414 2.42 -6.12 -15.15
N THR A 415 2.87 -7.20 -14.51
CA THR A 415 3.59 -8.29 -15.18
C THR A 415 2.72 -8.92 -16.28
N ALA A 416 1.46 -9.27 -15.96
CA ALA A 416 0.51 -9.84 -16.90
C ALA A 416 0.24 -8.91 -18.09
N LEU A 417 0.05 -7.62 -17.83
CA LEU A 417 -0.19 -6.61 -18.87
C LEU A 417 1.00 -6.50 -19.84
N ILE A 418 2.24 -6.43 -19.33
CA ILE A 418 3.45 -6.36 -20.17
C ILE A 418 3.62 -7.65 -20.99
N LEU A 419 3.35 -8.80 -20.39
CA LEU A 419 3.40 -10.09 -21.09
C LEU A 419 2.38 -10.15 -22.22
N THR A 420 1.15 -9.71 -21.99
CA THR A 420 0.09 -9.66 -23.01
C THR A 420 0.47 -8.78 -24.20
N GLU A 421 1.05 -7.60 -23.95
CA GLU A 421 1.58 -6.72 -25.01
C GLU A 421 2.71 -7.37 -25.83
N GLN A 422 3.40 -8.36 -25.26
CA GLN A 422 4.47 -9.11 -25.90
C GLN A 422 4.01 -10.46 -26.49
N GLY A 423 2.70 -10.76 -26.45
CA GLY A 423 2.10 -12.01 -26.91
C GLY A 423 2.36 -13.22 -26.01
N LEU A 424 2.62 -12.96 -24.73
CA LEU A 424 2.79 -13.99 -23.70
C LEU A 424 1.71 -13.85 -22.63
N SER A 425 1.63 -14.84 -21.72
CA SER A 425 0.79 -14.81 -20.52
C SER A 425 1.60 -15.21 -19.29
N VAL A 426 1.01 -15.12 -18.11
CA VAL A 426 1.62 -15.55 -16.82
C VAL A 426 0.85 -16.72 -16.25
N ASP A 427 1.54 -17.64 -15.59
CA ASP A 427 0.94 -18.72 -14.79
C ASP A 427 0.45 -18.16 -13.44
N GLU A 428 -0.78 -17.63 -13.41
CA GLU A 428 -1.40 -17.08 -12.21
C GLU A 428 -1.59 -18.16 -11.12
N ALA A 429 -1.93 -19.38 -11.50
CA ALA A 429 -2.11 -20.49 -10.55
C ALA A 429 -0.80 -20.85 -9.84
N GLY A 430 0.33 -20.85 -10.57
CA GLY A 430 1.66 -21.00 -10.00
C GLY A 430 2.07 -19.86 -9.09
N PHE A 431 1.70 -18.63 -9.44
CA PHE A 431 1.91 -17.46 -8.58
C PHE A 431 1.12 -17.56 -7.27
N ASP A 432 -0.18 -17.90 -7.33
CA ASP A 432 -1.04 -18.04 -6.16
C ASP A 432 -0.56 -19.15 -5.23
N LYS A 433 -0.07 -20.25 -5.80
CA LYS A 433 0.55 -21.35 -5.05
C LYS A 433 1.79 -20.88 -4.30
N ALA A 434 2.70 -20.16 -4.96
CA ALA A 434 3.89 -19.61 -4.32
C ALA A 434 3.53 -18.60 -3.20
N MET A 435 2.50 -17.78 -3.40
CA MET A 435 1.94 -16.88 -2.41
C MET A 435 1.34 -17.61 -1.19
N GLN A 436 0.61 -18.71 -1.43
CA GLN A 436 0.06 -19.53 -0.37
C GLN A 436 1.16 -20.24 0.43
N GLU A 437 2.16 -20.80 -0.21
CA GLU A 437 3.30 -21.44 0.45
C GLU A 437 4.06 -20.47 1.36
N GLN A 438 4.15 -19.19 0.99
CA GLN A 438 4.70 -18.14 1.84
C GLN A 438 3.80 -17.88 3.06
N LYS A 439 2.47 -17.77 2.85
CA LYS A 439 1.50 -17.57 3.92
C LYS A 439 1.43 -18.75 4.89
N GLU A 440 1.54 -19.97 4.38
CA GLU A 440 1.52 -21.19 5.21
C GLU A 440 2.79 -21.34 6.04
N ARG A 441 3.96 -20.96 5.51
CA ARG A 441 5.20 -20.89 6.31
C ARG A 441 5.07 -19.92 7.49
N ALA A 442 4.33 -18.84 7.32
CA ALA A 442 4.01 -17.90 8.39
C ALA A 442 2.93 -18.44 9.36
N ARG A 443 1.96 -19.24 8.88
CA ARG A 443 0.86 -19.82 9.68
C ARG A 443 1.26 -21.06 10.49
N ASN A 444 2.13 -21.93 9.98
CA ASN A 444 2.53 -23.19 10.63
C ASN A 444 3.28 -23.01 11.96
N ALA A 445 3.56 -21.76 12.35
CA ALA A 445 4.09 -21.44 13.68
C ALA A 445 3.02 -21.44 14.80
N ALA A 446 1.72 -21.58 14.52
CA ALA A 446 0.62 -21.24 15.43
C ALA A 446 -0.48 -22.30 15.58
N THR A 447 -0.23 -23.60 15.36
CA THR A 447 -1.25 -24.65 15.61
C THR A 447 -1.50 -24.83 17.11
N ILE A 448 -2.75 -24.60 17.52
CA ILE A 448 -3.29 -24.84 18.88
C ILE A 448 -4.24 -26.01 18.81
N ASP A 449 -4.04 -27.04 19.66
CA ASP A 449 -4.94 -28.17 19.81
C ASP A 449 -5.75 -27.98 21.10
N ALA A 450 -7.05 -27.70 20.97
CA ALA A 450 -7.96 -27.43 22.07
C ALA A 450 -8.92 -28.60 22.25
N GLY A 451 -9.00 -29.13 23.46
CA GLY A 451 -9.97 -30.16 23.85
C GLY A 451 -11.40 -29.63 23.91
N ASP A 452 -12.36 -30.54 24.20
CA ASP A 452 -13.76 -30.18 24.36
C ASP A 452 -14.02 -29.43 25.67
N TRP A 453 -15.07 -28.57 25.69
CA TRP A 453 -15.48 -27.85 26.87
C TRP A 453 -16.11 -28.77 27.91
N GLN A 454 -15.60 -28.71 29.14
CA GLN A 454 -16.16 -29.38 30.32
C GLN A 454 -17.00 -28.36 31.10
N VAL A 455 -18.29 -28.61 31.28
CA VAL A 455 -19.24 -27.75 32.01
C VAL A 455 -19.11 -28.03 33.51
N VAL A 456 -18.97 -26.98 34.30
CA VAL A 456 -18.88 -27.02 35.77
C VAL A 456 -20.20 -26.55 36.39
N SER A 457 -20.74 -25.44 35.94
CA SER A 457 -22.01 -24.88 36.40
C SER A 457 -22.88 -24.47 35.20
N GLU A 458 -24.23 -24.57 35.41
CA GLU A 458 -25.18 -24.12 34.39
C GLU A 458 -25.21 -22.60 34.35
N GLY A 459 -24.93 -22.00 33.16
CA GLY A 459 -24.96 -20.57 32.90
C GLY A 459 -24.49 -20.28 31.49
N SER A 460 -25.17 -19.38 30.79
CA SER A 460 -24.84 -19.02 29.40
C SER A 460 -24.34 -17.59 29.25
N ALA A 461 -24.57 -16.72 30.23
CA ALA A 461 -24.18 -15.28 30.15
C ALA A 461 -22.88 -15.05 30.91
N VAL A 462 -21.92 -14.43 30.22
CA VAL A 462 -20.70 -13.90 30.80
C VAL A 462 -20.87 -12.38 30.94
N HIS A 463 -20.84 -11.87 32.16
CA HIS A 463 -21.02 -10.44 32.44
C HIS A 463 -19.65 -9.78 32.66
N PHE A 464 -19.32 -8.80 31.82
CA PHE A 464 -18.11 -8.01 31.97
C PHE A 464 -18.35 -6.77 32.86
N VAL A 465 -17.68 -6.72 34.01
CA VAL A 465 -17.80 -5.59 34.96
C VAL A 465 -16.53 -4.73 35.06
N GLY A 466 -15.55 -5.03 34.25
CA GLY A 466 -14.21 -4.44 34.31
C GLY A 466 -14.09 -2.99 33.81
N TYR A 467 -15.21 -2.33 33.44
CA TYR A 467 -15.24 -0.87 33.29
C TYR A 467 -15.43 -0.15 34.62
N ASP A 468 -16.04 -0.81 35.61
CA ASP A 468 -16.46 -0.20 36.87
C ASP A 468 -15.67 -0.73 38.07
N THR A 469 -15.15 -1.97 38.00
CA THR A 469 -14.42 -2.60 39.10
C THR A 469 -13.28 -3.49 38.60
N LEU A 470 -12.22 -3.60 39.39
CA LEU A 470 -11.04 -4.48 39.13
C LEU A 470 -11.15 -5.82 39.87
N GLU A 471 -12.19 -6.04 40.65
CA GLU A 471 -12.48 -7.31 41.31
C GLU A 471 -13.98 -7.60 41.35
N CYS A 472 -14.32 -8.89 41.31
CA CYS A 472 -15.69 -9.34 41.51
C CYS A 472 -15.73 -10.77 42.09
N THR A 473 -16.89 -11.17 42.63
CA THR A 473 -17.15 -12.55 42.98
C THR A 473 -17.73 -13.28 41.75
N THR A 474 -17.21 -14.44 41.44
CA THR A 474 -17.51 -15.19 40.22
C THR A 474 -17.54 -16.71 40.44
N GLU A 475 -18.09 -17.44 39.49
CA GLU A 475 -18.05 -18.91 39.43
C GLU A 475 -17.45 -19.37 38.11
N ILE A 476 -16.84 -20.57 38.12
CA ILE A 476 -16.35 -21.19 36.90
C ILE A 476 -17.53 -21.85 36.17
N LEU A 477 -17.87 -21.41 34.97
CA LEU A 477 -18.94 -22.02 34.17
C LEU A 477 -18.47 -23.26 33.43
N ARG A 478 -17.31 -23.15 32.79
CA ARG A 478 -16.72 -24.22 31.98
C ARG A 478 -15.21 -24.02 31.80
N TYR A 479 -14.54 -25.13 31.49
CA TYR A 479 -13.11 -25.09 31.16
C TYR A 479 -12.76 -26.09 30.06
N ARG A 480 -11.62 -25.95 29.41
CA ARG A 480 -11.00 -26.94 28.53
C ARG A 480 -9.48 -26.93 28.65
N GLU A 481 -8.87 -28.09 28.39
CA GLU A 481 -7.42 -28.22 28.27
C GLU A 481 -6.99 -27.86 26.86
N VAL A 482 -5.87 -27.13 26.77
CA VAL A 482 -5.28 -26.72 25.51
C VAL A 482 -3.80 -27.12 25.47
N LYS A 483 -3.39 -27.76 24.36
CA LYS A 483 -2.00 -28.13 24.10
C LYS A 483 -1.46 -27.28 22.96
N GLN A 484 -0.39 -26.57 23.24
CA GLN A 484 0.34 -25.76 22.26
C GLN A 484 1.81 -26.12 22.29
N LYS A 485 2.30 -26.78 21.24
CA LYS A 485 3.66 -27.35 21.21
C LYS A 485 3.90 -28.26 22.44
N ASN A 486 4.80 -27.86 23.34
CA ASN A 486 5.14 -28.63 24.56
C ASN A 486 4.53 -28.04 25.85
N THR A 487 3.57 -27.12 25.74
CA THR A 487 2.95 -26.44 26.88
C THR A 487 1.48 -26.79 26.95
N THR A 488 1.02 -27.22 28.15
CA THR A 488 -0.40 -27.43 28.45
C THR A 488 -0.87 -26.30 29.35
N PHE A 489 -2.04 -25.75 29.06
CA PHE A 489 -2.73 -24.74 29.87
C PHE A 489 -4.25 -24.94 29.76
N TYR A 490 -4.99 -24.21 30.57
CA TYR A 490 -6.45 -24.31 30.63
C TYR A 490 -7.08 -22.99 30.20
N GLN A 491 -8.18 -23.12 29.47
CA GLN A 491 -9.09 -22.03 29.13
C GLN A 491 -10.31 -22.13 30.04
N VAL A 492 -10.63 -21.05 30.74
CA VAL A 492 -11.70 -21.01 31.76
C VAL A 492 -12.68 -19.88 31.41
N VAL A 493 -13.97 -20.14 31.51
CA VAL A 493 -15.05 -19.17 31.36
C VAL A 493 -15.67 -18.92 32.73
N LEU A 494 -15.74 -17.65 33.11
CA LEU A 494 -16.33 -17.18 34.38
C LEU A 494 -17.75 -16.63 34.14
N SER A 495 -18.62 -16.71 35.16
CA SER A 495 -19.97 -16.13 35.12
C SER A 495 -19.95 -14.59 35.08
N GLU A 496 -19.09 -14.02 35.86
CA GLU A 496 -18.83 -12.56 35.93
C GLU A 496 -17.32 -12.33 35.89
N THR A 497 -16.85 -11.30 35.17
CA THR A 497 -15.43 -11.06 35.03
C THR A 497 -15.07 -9.59 35.02
N PRO A 498 -14.03 -9.17 35.80
CA PRO A 498 -13.44 -7.86 35.73
C PRO A 498 -12.32 -7.81 34.67
N PHE A 499 -11.92 -8.97 34.09
CA PHE A 499 -10.81 -9.08 33.15
C PHE A 499 -11.24 -8.64 31.75
N TYR A 500 -10.59 -7.63 31.19
CA TYR A 500 -10.74 -7.24 29.81
C TYR A 500 -10.17 -8.33 28.89
N ALA A 501 -10.99 -8.82 27.98
CA ALA A 501 -10.56 -9.78 26.96
C ALA A 501 -9.99 -9.04 25.74
N GLU A 502 -8.86 -9.52 25.19
CA GLU A 502 -8.17 -8.89 24.05
C GLU A 502 -9.12 -8.56 22.92
N MET A 503 -9.21 -7.26 22.59
CA MET A 503 -10.08 -6.74 21.53
C MET A 503 -9.64 -5.33 21.15
N GLY A 504 -9.87 -4.91 19.88
CA GLY A 504 -9.63 -3.53 19.41
C GLY A 504 -8.16 -3.08 19.53
N GLY A 505 -7.22 -4.02 19.57
CA GLY A 505 -5.79 -3.75 19.73
C GLY A 505 -5.31 -3.65 21.17
N GLN A 506 -6.19 -3.59 22.18
CA GLN A 506 -5.82 -3.66 23.59
C GLN A 506 -5.60 -5.11 24.01
N VAL A 507 -4.46 -5.40 24.65
CA VAL A 507 -4.15 -6.74 25.18
C VAL A 507 -5.08 -7.14 26.32
N GLY A 508 -5.25 -8.44 26.52
CA GLY A 508 -6.03 -9.00 27.61
C GLY A 508 -5.40 -8.76 28.99
N ASP A 509 -6.23 -8.74 30.01
CA ASP A 509 -5.79 -8.59 31.39
C ASP A 509 -5.17 -9.84 31.97
N LYS A 510 -4.35 -9.62 32.99
CA LYS A 510 -3.75 -10.65 33.86
C LYS A 510 -4.21 -10.42 35.30
N GLY A 511 -4.03 -11.44 36.15
CA GLY A 511 -4.34 -11.35 37.55
C GLY A 511 -4.54 -12.70 38.21
N PHE A 512 -5.49 -12.78 39.12
CA PHE A 512 -5.68 -13.99 39.94
C PHE A 512 -7.15 -14.35 40.11
N LEU A 513 -7.42 -15.63 40.10
CA LEU A 513 -8.63 -16.23 40.64
C LEU A 513 -8.32 -16.74 42.03
N ILE A 514 -8.98 -16.20 43.06
CA ILE A 514 -8.69 -16.47 44.49
C ILE A 514 -9.83 -17.34 45.06
N ALA A 515 -9.47 -18.50 45.57
CA ALA A 515 -10.42 -19.41 46.25
C ALA A 515 -10.77 -18.91 47.65
N SER A 516 -11.79 -19.48 48.27
CA SER A 516 -12.26 -19.14 49.60
C SER A 516 -11.24 -19.39 50.73
N ASP A 517 -10.28 -20.29 50.51
CA ASP A 517 -9.16 -20.57 51.41
C ASP A 517 -7.98 -19.60 51.23
N GLY A 518 -8.08 -18.63 50.30
CA GLY A 518 -7.04 -17.66 49.98
C GLY A 518 -6.04 -18.15 48.92
N THR A 519 -6.15 -19.35 48.41
CA THR A 519 -5.28 -19.88 47.35
C THR A 519 -5.45 -19.09 46.09
N LYS A 520 -4.34 -18.60 45.50
CA LYS A 520 -4.30 -17.80 44.27
C LYS A 520 -3.96 -18.67 43.06
N TYR A 521 -4.76 -18.57 42.01
CA TYR A 521 -4.53 -19.21 40.74
C TYR A 521 -4.30 -18.11 39.68
N GLU A 522 -3.13 -18.13 39.04
CA GLU A 522 -2.73 -17.12 38.07
C GLU A 522 -3.58 -17.20 36.80
N ILE A 523 -4.15 -16.08 36.38
CA ILE A 523 -4.67 -15.83 35.05
C ILE A 523 -3.58 -15.04 34.31
N PHE A 524 -2.89 -15.71 33.39
CA PHE A 524 -1.72 -15.11 32.72
C PHE A 524 -2.09 -14.34 31.44
N ASP A 525 -3.30 -14.50 30.92
CA ASP A 525 -3.85 -13.74 29.79
C ASP A 525 -5.39 -13.92 29.71
N THR A 526 -6.07 -13.00 29.03
CA THR A 526 -7.52 -13.07 28.77
C THR A 526 -7.81 -12.79 27.30
N LYS A 527 -8.36 -13.77 26.59
CA LYS A 527 -8.66 -13.72 25.15
C LYS A 527 -10.16 -13.66 24.90
N ARG A 528 -10.55 -13.21 23.72
CA ARG A 528 -11.95 -13.21 23.26
C ARG A 528 -12.18 -14.31 22.24
N GLU A 529 -13.20 -15.14 22.45
CA GLU A 529 -13.63 -16.15 21.51
C GLU A 529 -15.18 -16.15 21.46
N ASN A 530 -15.77 -15.91 20.30
CA ASN A 530 -17.22 -15.88 20.09
C ASN A 530 -18.00 -15.06 21.15
N ASN A 531 -17.54 -13.83 21.43
CA ASN A 531 -18.08 -12.94 22.46
C ASN A 531 -17.89 -13.39 23.92
N LEU A 532 -17.14 -14.46 24.17
CA LEU A 532 -16.80 -14.90 25.52
C LEU A 532 -15.41 -14.43 25.93
N ALA A 533 -15.26 -14.01 27.16
CA ALA A 533 -13.97 -13.79 27.80
C ALA A 533 -13.40 -15.14 28.25
N ILE A 534 -12.25 -15.50 27.70
CA ILE A 534 -11.54 -16.76 27.96
C ILE A 534 -10.30 -16.46 28.79
N HIS A 535 -10.28 -16.92 30.04
CA HIS A 535 -9.18 -16.74 30.99
C HIS A 535 -8.19 -17.89 30.84
N LEU A 536 -6.91 -17.57 30.59
CA LEU A 536 -5.84 -18.55 30.38
C LEU A 536 -5.12 -18.82 31.70
N MET A 537 -5.11 -20.09 32.14
CA MET A 537 -4.55 -20.52 33.41
C MET A 537 -3.58 -21.70 33.23
N LYS A 538 -2.45 -21.68 33.91
CA LYS A 538 -1.48 -22.80 33.89
C LYS A 538 -1.95 -23.99 34.74
N LYS A 539 -2.79 -23.74 35.76
CA LYS A 539 -3.33 -24.74 36.67
C LYS A 539 -4.79 -24.42 37.00
N LEU A 540 -5.61 -25.42 37.03
CA LEU A 540 -6.98 -25.30 37.52
C LEU A 540 -7.08 -25.35 39.06
N PRO A 541 -8.07 -24.70 39.67
CA PRO A 541 -8.43 -24.91 41.08
C PRO A 541 -8.69 -26.37 41.37
N ALA A 542 -8.33 -26.82 42.59
CA ALA A 542 -8.59 -28.18 43.01
C ALA A 542 -10.11 -28.50 43.18
N VAL A 543 -10.90 -27.50 43.55
CA VAL A 543 -12.36 -27.56 43.59
C VAL A 543 -12.84 -26.55 42.53
N LEU A 544 -13.55 -27.02 41.52
CA LEU A 544 -14.03 -26.20 40.42
C LEU A 544 -15.35 -25.50 40.74
N GLU A 545 -16.18 -26.10 41.56
CA GLU A 545 -17.47 -25.57 42.00
C GLU A 545 -17.28 -24.54 43.14
N GLY A 546 -18.18 -23.56 43.21
CA GLY A 546 -18.26 -22.56 44.27
C GLY A 546 -17.74 -21.18 43.82
N ALA A 547 -17.80 -20.24 44.77
CA ALA A 547 -17.47 -18.85 44.52
C ALA A 547 -15.98 -18.56 44.61
N TYR A 548 -15.46 -17.80 43.67
CA TYR A 548 -14.11 -17.29 43.60
C TYR A 548 -14.14 -15.78 43.61
N ARG A 549 -13.03 -15.16 44.02
CA ARG A 549 -12.78 -13.75 43.82
C ARG A 549 -11.83 -13.58 42.64
N ALA A 550 -12.31 -12.99 41.56
CA ALA A 550 -11.52 -12.63 40.40
C ALA A 550 -10.91 -11.23 40.62
N VAL A 551 -9.58 -11.10 40.51
CA VAL A 551 -8.84 -9.87 40.82
C VAL A 551 -7.86 -9.57 39.68
N VAL A 552 -8.03 -8.43 39.03
CA VAL A 552 -7.14 -7.94 37.95
C VAL A 552 -5.83 -7.40 38.54
N ASP A 553 -4.73 -7.52 37.81
CA ASP A 553 -3.48 -6.80 38.09
C ASP A 553 -3.70 -5.29 37.86
N GLU A 554 -3.92 -4.57 38.95
CA GLU A 554 -4.30 -3.15 38.96
C GLU A 554 -3.20 -2.28 38.33
N GLU A 555 -1.93 -2.48 38.70
CA GLU A 555 -0.83 -1.67 38.18
C GLU A 555 -0.69 -1.84 36.65
N ARG A 556 -0.79 -3.10 36.19
CA ARG A 556 -0.73 -3.41 34.76
C ARG A 556 -1.93 -2.80 34.02
N ARG A 557 -3.15 -2.92 34.55
CA ARG A 557 -4.36 -2.35 33.96
C ARG A 557 -4.25 -0.83 33.82
N HIS A 558 -3.77 -0.11 34.84
CA HIS A 558 -3.61 1.34 34.79
C HIS A 558 -2.60 1.77 33.73
N ARG A 559 -1.50 1.02 33.54
CA ARG A 559 -0.55 1.29 32.44
C ARG A 559 -1.18 1.10 31.07
N ILE A 560 -1.99 0.04 30.88
CA ILE A 560 -2.72 -0.21 29.65
C ILE A 560 -3.73 0.93 29.36
N GLU A 561 -4.50 1.34 30.36
CA GLU A 561 -5.46 2.46 30.26
C GLU A 561 -4.79 3.78 29.89
N ALA A 562 -3.61 4.06 30.44
CA ALA A 562 -2.81 5.23 30.11
C ALA A 562 -2.36 5.20 28.64
N ASN A 563 -1.82 4.07 28.19
CA ASN A 563 -1.42 3.86 26.79
C ASN A 563 -2.62 3.92 25.85
N HIS A 564 -3.77 3.35 26.22
CA HIS A 564 -4.97 3.37 25.38
C HIS A 564 -5.55 4.79 25.24
N SER A 565 -5.69 5.49 26.34
CA SER A 565 -6.18 6.88 26.33
C SER A 565 -5.21 7.81 25.58
N ALA A 566 -3.90 7.58 25.71
CA ALA A 566 -2.89 8.29 24.94
C ALA A 566 -3.00 8.02 23.44
N THR A 567 -3.42 6.81 23.03
CA THR A 567 -3.64 6.47 21.61
C THR A 567 -4.74 7.33 20.98
N HIS A 568 -5.85 7.59 21.70
CA HIS A 568 -6.90 8.50 21.24
C HIS A 568 -6.39 9.95 21.08
N LEU A 569 -5.64 10.45 22.07
CA LEU A 569 -5.04 11.79 21.96
C LEU A 569 -4.01 11.89 20.85
N LEU A 570 -3.24 10.82 20.62
CA LEU A 570 -2.27 10.72 19.54
C LEU A 570 -2.95 10.74 18.16
N HIS A 571 -4.02 9.97 17.99
CA HIS A 571 -4.78 9.93 16.74
C HIS A 571 -5.31 11.31 16.36
N GLU A 572 -5.94 11.99 17.29
CA GLU A 572 -6.45 13.35 17.07
C GLU A 572 -5.32 14.34 16.77
N ALA A 573 -4.19 14.27 17.52
CA ALA A 573 -3.04 15.15 17.29
C ALA A 573 -2.39 14.91 15.92
N LEU A 574 -2.32 13.66 15.45
CA LEU A 574 -1.86 13.33 14.10
C LEU A 574 -2.78 13.93 13.03
N ARG A 575 -4.09 13.87 13.22
CA ARG A 575 -5.07 14.52 12.32
C ARG A 575 -4.92 16.03 12.29
N GLU A 576 -4.66 16.66 13.44
CA GLU A 576 -4.42 18.11 13.55
C GLU A 576 -3.15 18.54 12.80
N VAL A 577 -2.08 17.74 12.87
CA VAL A 577 -0.77 18.11 12.30
C VAL A 577 -0.63 17.66 10.83
N LEU A 578 -1.10 16.47 10.49
CA LEU A 578 -0.89 15.85 9.19
C LEU A 578 -2.09 15.99 8.25
N GLY A 579 -3.30 16.19 8.82
CA GLY A 579 -4.52 16.33 8.06
C GLY A 579 -5.57 15.24 8.34
N VAL A 580 -6.82 15.51 7.94
CA VAL A 580 -7.99 14.66 8.23
C VAL A 580 -7.98 13.29 7.55
N HIS A 581 -7.08 13.05 6.58
CA HIS A 581 -6.88 11.76 5.92
C HIS A 581 -6.23 10.71 6.82
N VAL A 582 -5.67 11.12 7.98
CA VAL A 582 -5.13 10.18 8.96
C VAL A 582 -6.27 9.36 9.54
N GLU A 583 -6.27 8.07 9.23
CA GLU A 583 -7.21 7.06 9.72
C GLU A 583 -6.43 5.90 10.33
N GLN A 584 -6.91 5.35 11.43
CA GLN A 584 -6.31 4.15 12.04
C GLN A 584 -6.42 2.96 11.07
N LYS A 585 -5.29 2.26 10.86
CA LYS A 585 -5.21 1.01 10.08
C LYS A 585 -4.89 -0.19 10.97
N GLY A 586 -4.40 0.05 12.17
CA GLY A 586 -4.15 -0.95 13.20
C GLY A 586 -3.75 -0.29 14.50
N SER A 587 -3.92 -0.99 15.59
CA SER A 587 -3.50 -0.57 16.92
C SER A 587 -3.00 -1.77 17.73
N PHE A 588 -2.07 -1.52 18.63
CA PHE A 588 -1.65 -2.46 19.67
C PHE A 588 -1.33 -1.67 20.92
N VAL A 589 -1.99 -2.03 22.02
CA VAL A 589 -1.88 -1.33 23.29
C VAL A 589 -1.60 -2.35 24.39
N SER A 590 -0.45 -2.25 25.01
CA SER A 590 -0.02 -3.06 26.14
C SER A 590 0.35 -2.16 27.35
N ASP A 591 0.80 -2.77 28.43
CA ASP A 591 1.34 -2.08 29.61
C ASP A 591 2.72 -1.43 29.36
N GLU A 592 3.43 -1.85 28.32
CA GLU A 592 4.80 -1.39 28.00
C GLU A 592 4.80 -0.35 26.88
N VAL A 593 3.95 -0.52 25.85
CA VAL A 593 4.00 0.27 24.63
C VAL A 593 2.62 0.42 24.00
N LEU A 594 2.37 1.55 23.38
CA LEU A 594 1.30 1.72 22.40
C LEU A 594 1.91 1.76 21.00
N ARG A 595 1.23 1.15 20.04
CA ARG A 595 1.57 1.15 18.63
C ARG A 595 0.37 1.56 17.82
N PHE A 596 0.53 2.54 16.96
CA PHE A 596 -0.52 3.11 16.14
C PHE A 596 -0.14 3.11 14.68
N ASP A 597 -0.84 2.31 13.88
CA ASP A 597 -0.68 2.23 12.43
C ASP A 597 -1.76 3.09 11.76
N PHE A 598 -1.37 4.01 10.89
CA PHE A 598 -2.28 4.98 10.31
C PHE A 598 -2.00 5.24 8.83
N ALA A 599 -3.04 5.66 8.11
CA ALA A 599 -2.93 6.06 6.72
C ALA A 599 -2.17 7.38 6.59
N HIS A 600 -1.00 7.33 5.96
CA HIS A 600 -0.23 8.51 5.58
C HIS A 600 0.76 8.15 4.47
N PHE A 601 0.92 9.04 3.50
CA PHE A 601 1.63 8.81 2.24
C PHE A 601 3.14 9.05 2.32
N ALA A 602 3.61 9.86 3.28
CA ALA A 602 5.01 10.24 3.44
C ALA A 602 5.56 9.88 4.82
N LYS A 603 6.89 9.95 4.97
CA LYS A 603 7.53 9.90 6.28
C LYS A 603 7.10 11.11 7.12
N VAL A 604 6.81 10.88 8.39
CA VAL A 604 6.51 11.98 9.32
C VAL A 604 7.83 12.63 9.77
N GLU A 605 7.96 13.92 9.50
CA GLU A 605 9.18 14.65 9.81
C GLU A 605 9.37 14.87 11.33
N PRO A 606 10.63 14.99 11.83
CA PRO A 606 10.89 15.16 13.25
C PRO A 606 10.18 16.37 13.88
N GLU A 607 10.01 17.45 13.12
CA GLU A 607 9.28 18.66 13.55
C GLU A 607 7.79 18.39 13.72
N GLN A 608 7.19 17.57 12.85
CA GLN A 608 5.79 17.16 12.94
C GLN A 608 5.57 16.22 14.12
N LEU A 609 6.46 15.24 14.34
CA LEU A 609 6.41 14.37 15.52
C LEU A 609 6.48 15.17 16.83
N ARG A 610 7.37 16.17 16.90
CA ARG A 610 7.43 17.07 18.06
C ARG A 610 6.17 17.92 18.23
N ALA A 611 5.54 18.35 17.13
CA ALA A 611 4.27 19.07 17.19
C ALA A 611 3.17 18.18 17.76
N VAL A 612 3.07 16.93 17.29
CA VAL A 612 2.15 15.92 17.83
C VAL A 612 2.37 15.68 19.32
N GLU A 613 3.61 15.42 19.75
CA GLU A 613 3.94 15.24 21.18
C GLU A 613 3.54 16.45 22.03
N ARG A 614 3.75 17.66 21.53
CA ARG A 614 3.37 18.90 22.25
C ARG A 614 1.86 19.04 22.41
N ILE A 615 1.08 18.67 21.38
CA ILE A 615 -0.39 18.69 21.44
C ILE A 615 -0.87 17.68 22.47
N VAL A 616 -0.40 16.43 22.40
CA VAL A 616 -0.77 15.37 23.36
C VAL A 616 -0.38 15.78 24.79
N SER A 617 0.86 16.25 25.01
CA SER A 617 1.33 16.68 26.32
C SER A 617 0.52 17.87 26.89
N ARG A 618 0.03 18.79 26.03
CA ARG A 618 -0.86 19.88 26.43
C ARG A 618 -2.20 19.34 26.92
N ARG A 619 -2.79 18.37 26.21
CA ARG A 619 -4.07 17.73 26.58
C ARG A 619 -3.94 16.87 27.84
N ILE A 620 -2.82 16.20 28.03
CA ILE A 620 -2.51 15.48 29.26
C ILE A 620 -2.52 16.45 30.44
N ARG A 621 -1.77 17.56 30.36
CA ARG A 621 -1.70 18.59 31.42
C ARG A 621 -3.02 19.33 31.66
N ALA A 622 -3.92 19.31 30.71
CA ALA A 622 -5.27 19.88 30.87
C ALA A 622 -6.19 19.04 31.77
N CYS A 623 -5.76 17.83 32.16
CA CYS A 623 -6.52 16.91 33.02
C CYS A 623 -7.98 16.75 32.57
N ILE A 624 -8.18 16.52 31.26
CA ILE A 624 -9.52 16.41 30.67
C ILE A 624 -10.21 15.16 31.22
N PRO A 625 -11.41 15.29 31.83
CA PRO A 625 -12.13 14.13 32.36
C PRO A 625 -12.65 13.24 31.24
N LEU A 626 -12.72 11.93 31.51
CA LEU A 626 -13.36 10.95 30.66
C LEU A 626 -14.87 11.22 30.61
N GLN A 627 -15.43 11.27 29.41
CA GLN A 627 -16.85 11.15 29.16
C GLN A 627 -17.13 9.83 28.44
N GLU A 628 -17.91 8.98 29.06
CA GLU A 628 -18.26 7.66 28.57
C GLU A 628 -19.76 7.60 28.30
N PHE A 629 -20.14 7.17 27.10
CA PHE A 629 -21.52 6.95 26.70
C PHE A 629 -21.64 5.48 26.29
N ARG A 630 -22.43 4.71 27.05
CA ARG A 630 -22.65 3.29 26.83
C ARG A 630 -23.97 3.08 26.08
N GLU A 631 -24.04 2.04 25.24
CA GLU A 631 -25.27 1.64 24.52
C GLU A 631 -25.91 2.76 23.68
N VAL A 632 -25.07 3.56 22.97
CA VAL A 632 -25.55 4.64 22.09
C VAL A 632 -25.93 4.04 20.74
N PRO A 633 -27.10 4.38 20.16
CA PRO A 633 -27.43 4.00 18.79
C PRO A 633 -26.35 4.54 17.83
N ILE A 634 -25.94 3.70 16.86
CA ILE A 634 -24.78 4.00 16.00
C ILE A 634 -24.92 5.30 15.23
N ASP A 635 -26.15 5.66 14.81
CA ASP A 635 -26.40 6.91 14.06
C ASP A 635 -26.26 8.13 14.98
N GLU A 636 -26.79 8.07 16.20
CA GLU A 636 -26.62 9.12 17.22
C GLU A 636 -25.12 9.31 17.57
N ALA A 637 -24.40 8.22 17.72
CA ALA A 637 -22.97 8.26 17.98
C ALA A 637 -22.17 8.93 16.83
N ARG A 638 -22.59 8.74 15.57
CA ARG A 638 -22.02 9.46 14.42
C ARG A 638 -22.34 10.95 14.43
N GLU A 639 -23.59 11.32 14.80
CA GLU A 639 -24.00 12.72 14.98
C GLU A 639 -23.20 13.41 16.08
N MET A 640 -22.77 12.68 17.12
CA MET A 640 -21.85 13.18 18.14
C MET A 640 -20.44 13.46 17.60
N GLY A 641 -20.15 13.17 16.34
CA GLY A 641 -18.83 13.30 15.71
C GLY A 641 -17.85 12.19 16.08
N ALA A 642 -18.33 11.07 16.60
CA ALA A 642 -17.49 9.96 17.00
C ALA A 642 -16.93 9.23 15.78
N MET A 643 -15.60 9.01 15.78
CA MET A 643 -14.90 8.31 14.71
C MET A 643 -15.06 6.78 14.90
N ALA A 644 -15.49 6.11 13.84
CA ALA A 644 -15.51 4.66 13.78
C ALA A 644 -14.17 4.14 13.24
N LEU A 645 -13.65 3.05 13.81
CA LEU A 645 -12.46 2.39 13.30
C LEU A 645 -12.74 1.70 11.96
N PHE A 646 -11.84 1.85 11.02
CA PHE A 646 -12.00 1.27 9.68
C PHE A 646 -11.96 -0.26 9.72
N GLY A 647 -13.03 -0.90 9.22
CA GLY A 647 -13.10 -2.37 9.03
C GLY A 647 -13.67 -3.17 10.20
N GLU A 648 -14.05 -2.54 11.30
CA GLU A 648 -14.79 -3.20 12.37
C GLU A 648 -16.31 -3.24 12.06
N LYS A 649 -16.94 -4.37 12.38
CA LYS A 649 -18.40 -4.50 12.32
C LYS A 649 -18.96 -4.13 13.67
N TYR A 650 -19.63 -2.98 13.73
CA TYR A 650 -20.33 -2.53 14.92
C TYR A 650 -21.77 -3.07 14.92
N GLY A 651 -22.31 -3.34 16.13
CA GLY A 651 -23.73 -3.61 16.30
C GLY A 651 -24.57 -2.33 16.18
N ASP A 652 -25.88 -2.44 16.38
CA ASP A 652 -26.80 -1.31 16.36
C ASP A 652 -26.54 -0.30 17.48
N HIS A 653 -25.86 -0.71 18.55
CA HIS A 653 -25.44 0.11 19.68
C HIS A 653 -23.94 0.05 19.88
N VAL A 654 -23.31 1.17 20.21
CA VAL A 654 -21.86 1.32 20.38
C VAL A 654 -21.53 2.06 21.69
N ARG A 655 -20.33 1.83 22.20
CA ARG A 655 -19.74 2.62 23.29
C ARG A 655 -18.90 3.75 22.71
N VAL A 656 -19.11 4.98 23.18
CA VAL A 656 -18.38 6.19 22.77
C VAL A 656 -17.54 6.70 23.92
N ILE A 657 -16.27 6.95 23.62
CA ILE A 657 -15.28 7.54 24.54
C ILE A 657 -14.92 8.93 24.06
N ARG A 658 -14.98 9.92 24.98
CA ARG A 658 -14.64 11.30 24.68
C ARG A 658 -13.68 11.90 25.71
N PHE A 659 -12.60 12.49 25.20
CA PHE A 659 -11.67 13.35 25.93
C PHE A 659 -11.60 14.73 25.26
N GLY A 660 -12.47 15.66 25.68
CA GLY A 660 -12.58 16.96 25.03
C GLY A 660 -13.08 16.87 23.59
N SER A 661 -12.23 17.19 22.62
CA SER A 661 -12.53 17.09 21.19
C SER A 661 -12.30 15.69 20.59
N SER A 662 -11.48 14.85 21.24
CA SER A 662 -11.27 13.46 20.79
C SER A 662 -12.50 12.63 21.14
N THR A 663 -13.21 12.11 20.13
CA THR A 663 -14.42 11.30 20.31
C THR A 663 -14.35 10.10 19.36
N GLU A 664 -14.39 8.87 19.93
CA GLU A 664 -14.22 7.64 19.17
C GLU A 664 -15.11 6.49 19.66
N PHE A 665 -15.48 5.58 18.76
CA PHE A 665 -16.07 4.29 19.13
C PHE A 665 -14.98 3.43 19.76
N CYS A 666 -15.13 3.08 21.03
CA CYS A 666 -14.10 2.30 21.71
C CYS A 666 -14.66 1.39 22.80
N GLY A 667 -14.32 0.09 22.70
CA GLY A 667 -14.65 -0.92 23.70
C GLY A 667 -13.56 -1.13 24.76
N GLY A 668 -12.43 -0.40 24.70
CA GLY A 668 -11.32 -0.57 25.61
C GLY A 668 -11.48 0.14 26.96
N THR A 669 -10.52 -0.10 27.86
CA THR A 669 -10.49 0.56 29.19
C THR A 669 -9.66 1.84 29.14
N HIS A 670 -10.05 2.87 29.89
CA HIS A 670 -9.47 4.20 29.84
C HIS A 670 -9.26 4.82 31.21
N VAL A 671 -8.31 5.77 31.28
CA VAL A 671 -8.08 6.56 32.50
C VAL A 671 -9.26 7.48 32.79
N ALA A 672 -9.55 7.76 34.05
CA ALA A 672 -10.61 8.67 34.46
C ALA A 672 -10.35 10.13 34.03
N SER A 673 -9.10 10.50 33.80
CA SER A 673 -8.67 11.82 33.33
C SER A 673 -7.35 11.72 32.58
N THR A 674 -7.17 12.54 31.55
CA THR A 674 -5.93 12.57 30.76
C THR A 674 -4.67 12.86 31.59
N GLY A 675 -4.80 13.53 32.74
CA GLY A 675 -3.68 13.81 33.65
C GLY A 675 -3.01 12.54 34.21
N VAL A 676 -3.76 11.45 34.34
CA VAL A 676 -3.25 10.15 34.82
C VAL A 676 -2.27 9.49 33.83
N ILE A 677 -2.33 9.86 32.55
CA ILE A 677 -1.41 9.35 31.50
C ILE A 677 0.06 9.70 31.84
N GLY A 678 0.29 10.85 32.54
CA GLY A 678 1.64 11.33 32.85
C GLY A 678 2.35 11.94 31.65
N THR A 679 3.47 11.37 31.26
CA THR A 679 4.26 11.81 30.09
C THR A 679 4.02 10.87 28.91
N LEU A 680 3.97 11.41 27.69
CA LEU A 680 4.01 10.62 26.47
C LEU A 680 5.31 10.90 25.71
N ARG A 681 5.95 9.82 25.21
CA ARG A 681 7.11 9.94 24.33
C ARG A 681 6.96 9.03 23.11
N ILE A 682 7.11 9.59 21.90
CA ILE A 682 7.21 8.81 20.66
C ILE A 682 8.64 8.24 20.60
N THR A 683 8.75 6.91 20.51
CA THR A 683 10.04 6.18 20.47
C THR A 683 10.47 5.86 19.04
N SER A 684 9.52 5.59 18.14
CA SER A 684 9.82 5.29 16.75
C SER A 684 8.72 5.75 15.79
N GLU A 685 9.12 6.00 14.53
CA GLU A 685 8.25 6.23 13.38
C GLU A 685 8.80 5.44 12.20
N SER A 686 7.97 4.61 11.56
CA SER A 686 8.40 3.73 10.48
C SER A 686 7.30 3.47 9.46
N SER A 687 7.67 2.94 8.29
CA SER A 687 6.73 2.44 7.29
C SER A 687 6.40 0.97 7.56
N VAL A 688 5.11 0.63 7.54
CA VAL A 688 4.63 -0.77 7.67
C VAL A 688 4.26 -1.32 6.30
N ALA A 689 3.59 -0.51 5.51
CA ALA A 689 3.19 -0.82 4.15
C ALA A 689 3.11 0.49 3.36
N ALA A 690 3.02 0.40 2.05
CA ALA A 690 2.82 1.58 1.23
C ALA A 690 1.53 2.31 1.64
N GLY A 691 1.64 3.60 1.96
CA GLY A 691 0.53 4.41 2.47
C GLY A 691 0.13 4.15 3.92
N VAL A 692 0.92 3.34 4.68
CA VAL A 692 0.68 3.08 6.11
C VAL A 692 1.94 3.35 6.91
N ARG A 693 1.86 4.26 7.86
CA ARG A 693 2.92 4.61 8.80
C ARG A 693 2.60 4.04 10.18
N ARG A 694 3.63 3.77 10.94
CA ARG A 694 3.57 3.28 12.32
C ARG A 694 4.26 4.25 13.24
N ILE A 695 3.61 4.60 14.34
CA ILE A 695 4.20 5.25 15.50
C ILE A 695 4.19 4.25 16.66
N GLU A 696 5.31 4.17 17.37
CA GLU A 696 5.40 3.54 18.67
C GLU A 696 5.65 4.63 19.71
N ALA A 697 4.98 4.54 20.84
CA ALA A 697 5.10 5.49 21.93
C ALA A 697 4.91 4.80 23.28
N VAL A 698 5.39 5.44 24.32
CA VAL A 698 5.32 5.01 25.72
C VAL A 698 4.72 6.13 26.57
N THR A 699 4.10 5.75 27.70
CA THR A 699 3.49 6.72 28.64
C THR A 699 3.97 6.50 30.07
N GLY A 700 3.69 7.46 30.95
CA GLY A 700 3.95 7.37 32.39
C GLY A 700 5.39 7.00 32.72
N GLU A 701 5.55 6.03 33.62
CA GLU A 701 6.86 5.56 34.10
C GLU A 701 7.76 5.04 32.96
N ALA A 702 7.20 4.34 31.95
CA ALA A 702 7.98 3.87 30.80
C ALA A 702 8.56 5.04 29.99
N ALA A 703 7.81 6.14 29.85
CA ALA A 703 8.30 7.36 29.18
C ALA A 703 9.37 8.08 30.02
N GLU A 704 9.22 8.11 31.35
CA GLU A 704 10.21 8.67 32.26
C GLU A 704 11.52 7.87 32.21
N ASN A 705 11.44 6.55 32.28
CA ASN A 705 12.61 5.66 32.18
C ASN A 705 13.33 5.84 30.83
N TYR A 706 12.58 5.91 29.73
CA TYR A 706 13.16 6.23 28.42
C TYR A 706 13.92 7.56 28.41
N LEU A 707 13.40 8.60 29.05
CA LEU A 707 14.07 9.91 29.13
C LEU A 707 15.32 9.86 30.05
N TYR A 708 15.26 9.12 31.15
CA TYR A 708 16.42 8.91 32.03
C TYR A 708 17.53 8.14 31.30
N GLU A 709 17.23 7.08 30.58
CA GLU A 709 18.22 6.34 29.77
C GLU A 709 18.91 7.25 28.75
N GLN A 710 18.15 8.13 28.09
CA GLN A 710 18.73 9.11 27.15
C GLN A 710 19.64 10.13 27.88
N ALA A 711 19.24 10.60 29.06
CA ALA A 711 20.03 11.52 29.86
C ALA A 711 21.32 10.84 30.33
N ASP A 712 21.24 9.63 30.89
CA ASP A 712 22.38 8.86 31.35
C ASP A 712 23.38 8.55 30.25
N LEU A 713 22.86 8.20 29.02
CA LEU A 713 23.70 8.02 27.85
C LEU A 713 24.46 9.30 27.49
N ILE A 714 23.77 10.44 27.47
CA ILE A 714 24.42 11.73 27.21
C ILE A 714 25.46 12.05 28.27
N ASP A 715 25.17 11.80 29.54
CA ASP A 715 26.11 12.05 30.61
C ASP A 715 27.31 11.10 30.57
N SER A 716 27.10 9.83 30.22
CA SER A 716 28.21 8.88 30.00
C SER A 716 29.15 9.33 28.88
N ILE A 717 28.58 9.77 27.74
CA ILE A 717 29.36 10.34 26.63
C ILE A 717 30.08 11.61 27.09
N ARG A 718 29.44 12.49 27.88
CA ARG A 718 30.04 13.71 28.39
C ARG A 718 31.27 13.40 29.27
N GLN A 719 31.22 12.35 30.09
CA GLN A 719 32.34 11.88 30.91
C GLN A 719 33.56 11.47 30.04
N LEU A 720 33.35 10.79 28.93
CA LEU A 720 34.40 10.45 27.97
C LEU A 720 35.13 11.69 27.39
N PHE A 721 34.47 12.84 27.39
CA PHE A 721 35.00 14.12 26.91
C PHE A 721 35.30 15.10 28.06
N ASN A 722 35.76 14.59 29.22
CA ASN A 722 36.15 15.38 30.38
C ASN A 722 35.07 16.35 30.89
N ASN A 723 33.81 15.92 30.88
CA ASN A 723 32.63 16.71 31.22
C ASN A 723 32.53 18.05 30.49
N SER A 724 32.93 18.07 29.22
CA SER A 724 32.86 19.27 28.38
C SER A 724 31.44 19.84 28.34
N PRO A 725 31.27 21.15 28.64
CA PRO A 725 29.95 21.79 28.49
C PRO A 725 29.51 21.92 27.06
N GLN A 726 30.43 21.81 26.10
CA GLN A 726 30.19 21.87 24.66
C GLN A 726 30.48 20.49 24.03
N LEU A 727 29.77 19.47 24.47
CA LEU A 727 29.98 18.07 24.06
C LEU A 727 30.05 17.88 22.53
N ARG A 728 29.15 18.49 21.80
CA ARG A 728 29.11 18.40 20.32
C ARG A 728 30.38 18.93 19.68
N THR A 729 30.92 20.03 20.20
CA THR A 729 32.18 20.61 19.70
C THR A 729 33.36 19.72 20.04
N ALA A 730 33.39 19.15 21.26
CA ALA A 730 34.45 18.24 21.69
C ALA A 730 34.50 16.98 20.82
N ILE A 731 33.35 16.35 20.56
CA ILE A 731 33.25 15.17 19.68
C ILE A 731 33.76 15.51 18.26
N ARG A 732 33.31 16.63 17.69
CA ARG A 732 33.75 17.05 16.35
C ARG A 732 35.26 17.23 16.28
N LYS A 733 35.82 17.92 17.29
CA LYS A 733 37.26 18.16 17.38
C LYS A 733 38.04 16.85 17.41
N THR A 734 37.60 15.88 18.23
CA THR A 734 38.28 14.57 18.32
C THR A 734 38.19 13.80 17.00
N LEU A 735 37.07 13.86 16.26
CA LEU A 735 36.93 13.25 14.93
C LEU A 735 37.87 13.91 13.90
N GLU A 736 38.00 15.23 13.94
CA GLU A 736 38.91 16.00 13.05
C GLU A 736 40.36 15.67 13.41
N GLU A 737 40.75 15.63 14.68
CA GLU A 737 42.08 15.23 15.13
C GLU A 737 42.41 13.80 14.73
N ASN A 738 41.47 12.84 14.87
CA ASN A 738 41.70 11.46 14.47
C ASN A 738 41.88 11.33 12.95
N ALA A 739 41.13 12.10 12.13
CA ALA A 739 41.31 12.13 10.69
C ALA A 739 42.67 12.72 10.30
N GLU A 740 43.13 13.78 10.99
CA GLU A 740 44.44 14.38 10.73
C GLU A 740 45.58 13.44 11.15
N LEU A 741 45.46 12.79 12.34
CA LEU A 741 46.42 11.78 12.73
C LEU A 741 46.50 10.60 11.77
N GLY A 742 45.37 10.15 11.25
CA GLY A 742 45.33 9.10 10.20
C GLY A 742 46.06 9.52 8.95
N LYS A 743 45.97 10.80 8.55
CA LYS A 743 46.71 11.34 7.40
C LYS A 743 48.22 11.39 7.68
N GLN A 744 48.63 11.90 8.85
CA GLN A 744 50.03 11.97 9.25
C GLN A 744 50.66 10.58 9.37
N VAL A 745 49.98 9.61 9.93
CA VAL A 745 50.44 8.21 9.94
C VAL A 745 50.60 7.65 8.53
N GLY A 746 49.64 7.96 7.62
CA GLY A 746 49.73 7.55 6.23
C GLY A 746 50.89 8.21 5.45
N GLU A 747 51.21 9.47 5.76
CA GLU A 747 52.38 10.18 5.20
C GLU A 747 53.69 9.57 5.75
N TYR A 748 53.77 9.34 7.05
CA TYR A 748 54.93 8.69 7.68
C TYR A 748 55.17 7.28 7.15
N ILE A 749 54.14 6.47 6.95
CA ILE A 749 54.27 5.14 6.34
C ILE A 749 54.80 5.25 4.91
N ARG A 750 54.32 6.25 4.12
CA ARG A 750 54.79 6.47 2.76
C ARG A 750 56.28 6.86 2.72
N GLU A 751 56.74 7.73 3.62
CA GLU A 751 58.15 8.10 3.77
C GLU A 751 59.01 6.90 4.14
N GLN A 752 58.58 6.08 5.08
CA GLN A 752 59.25 4.85 5.47
C GLN A 752 59.36 3.84 4.30
N ILE A 753 58.30 3.70 3.50
CA ILE A 753 58.31 2.87 2.30
C ILE A 753 59.30 3.43 1.27
N ALA A 754 59.31 4.74 1.02
CA ALA A 754 60.22 5.37 0.08
C ALA A 754 61.70 5.22 0.50
N GLU A 755 61.98 5.37 1.80
CA GLU A 755 63.34 5.19 2.34
C GLU A 755 63.80 3.74 2.26
N LYS A 756 62.96 2.76 2.67
CA LYS A 756 63.29 1.32 2.54
C LYS A 756 63.46 0.92 1.09
N LYS A 757 62.64 1.41 0.19
CA LYS A 757 62.78 1.17 -1.25
C LYS A 757 64.11 1.69 -1.78
N ARG A 758 64.46 2.96 -1.46
CA ARG A 758 65.74 3.56 -1.88
C ARG A 758 66.93 2.70 -1.42
N HIS A 759 66.93 2.27 -0.14
CA HIS A 759 67.97 1.45 0.43
C HIS A 759 68.07 0.08 -0.24
N LEU A 760 66.95 -0.53 -0.66
CA LEU A 760 66.93 -1.77 -1.40
C LEU A 760 67.46 -1.60 -2.84
N LEU A 761 67.13 -0.51 -3.48
CA LEU A 761 67.63 -0.17 -4.83
C LEU A 761 69.14 0.15 -4.86
N GLU A 762 69.72 0.72 -3.78
CA GLU A 762 71.15 0.97 -3.63
C GLU A 762 71.94 -0.33 -3.41
N LYS A 763 71.33 -1.36 -2.78
CA LYS A 763 71.93 -2.68 -2.60
C LYS A 763 71.79 -3.49 -3.88
N ARG A 764 72.93 -3.59 -4.65
CA ARG A 764 72.94 -4.31 -5.91
C ARG A 764 73.48 -5.73 -5.67
N VAL A 765 72.60 -6.71 -5.50
CA VAL A 765 72.91 -8.13 -5.46
C VAL A 765 72.45 -8.74 -6.79
N GLU A 766 73.37 -9.25 -7.56
CA GLU A 766 73.09 -9.85 -8.87
C GLU A 766 73.56 -11.32 -8.89
N VAL A 767 72.65 -12.25 -9.18
CA VAL A 767 72.95 -13.70 -9.20
C VAL A 767 72.41 -14.26 -10.52
N GLY A 768 73.30 -14.83 -11.35
CA GLY A 768 72.88 -15.42 -12.61
C GLY A 768 72.21 -14.48 -13.60
N GLY A 769 72.57 -13.17 -13.58
CA GLY A 769 71.96 -12.15 -14.42
C GLY A 769 70.60 -11.63 -13.99
N VAL A 770 70.20 -11.95 -12.75
CA VAL A 770 68.92 -11.54 -12.14
C VAL A 770 69.24 -10.68 -10.93
N ARG A 771 68.59 -9.51 -10.85
CA ARG A 771 68.70 -8.65 -9.66
C ARG A 771 67.82 -9.17 -8.53
N LEU A 772 68.48 -9.48 -7.38
CA LEU A 772 67.82 -10.06 -6.23
C LEU A 772 67.64 -9.00 -5.10
N PHE A 773 66.41 -8.87 -4.62
CA PHE A 773 66.04 -8.10 -3.43
C PHE A 773 65.63 -9.04 -2.32
N LEU A 774 66.34 -9.01 -1.21
CA LEU A 774 66.03 -9.76 -0.01
C LEU A 774 65.68 -8.82 1.12
N VAL A 775 64.52 -9.05 1.73
CA VAL A 775 64.00 -8.30 2.88
C VAL A 775 63.75 -9.23 4.02
N GLU A 776 64.66 -9.24 5.00
CA GLU A 776 64.58 -10.03 6.23
C GLU A 776 64.49 -9.11 7.44
N LYS A 777 63.29 -8.66 7.79
CA LYS A 777 63.08 -7.78 8.97
C LYS A 777 61.61 -7.76 9.43
N GLU A 778 61.37 -7.24 10.58
CA GLU A 778 60.06 -6.90 11.11
C GLU A 778 59.42 -5.84 10.19
N ALA A 779 58.36 -6.20 9.51
CA ALA A 779 57.54 -5.30 8.70
C ALA A 779 56.13 -5.85 8.49
N PRO A 780 55.11 -4.97 8.49
CA PRO A 780 53.79 -5.37 8.09
C PRO A 780 53.73 -5.84 6.64
N ALA A 781 52.96 -6.88 6.37
CA ALA A 781 52.85 -7.50 5.04
C ALA A 781 52.41 -6.49 3.96
N GLU A 782 51.53 -5.56 4.28
CA GLU A 782 51.04 -4.49 3.41
C GLU A 782 52.20 -3.54 2.94
N VAL A 783 53.07 -3.14 3.90
CA VAL A 783 54.23 -2.28 3.60
C VAL A 783 55.20 -3.00 2.64
N VAL A 784 55.46 -4.29 2.88
CA VAL A 784 56.31 -5.09 2.04
C VAL A 784 55.75 -5.27 0.63
N LYS A 785 54.47 -5.47 0.54
CA LYS A 785 53.74 -5.55 -0.74
C LYS A 785 53.86 -4.25 -1.53
N ASP A 786 53.64 -3.10 -0.89
CA ASP A 786 53.76 -1.78 -1.54
C ASP A 786 55.19 -1.52 -2.04
N ILE A 787 56.20 -1.87 -1.26
CA ILE A 787 57.61 -1.78 -1.68
C ILE A 787 57.85 -2.65 -2.95
N ALA A 788 57.37 -3.87 -2.95
CA ALA A 788 57.54 -4.78 -4.09
C ALA A 788 56.93 -4.23 -5.36
N PHE A 789 55.69 -3.69 -5.29
CA PHE A 789 55.03 -3.10 -6.45
C PHE A 789 55.64 -1.79 -6.90
N GLN A 790 56.16 -0.96 -5.98
CA GLN A 790 56.90 0.24 -6.37
C GLN A 790 58.23 -0.07 -7.05
N ILE A 791 58.96 -1.08 -6.55
CA ILE A 791 60.16 -1.57 -7.22
C ILE A 791 59.85 -2.10 -8.63
N ALA A 792 58.79 -2.88 -8.77
CA ALA A 792 58.36 -3.42 -10.06
C ALA A 792 57.95 -2.33 -11.09
N GLY A 793 57.45 -1.18 -10.60
CA GLY A 793 57.07 -0.03 -11.45
C GLY A 793 58.26 0.80 -11.94
N GLU A 794 59.40 0.73 -11.24
CA GLU A 794 60.58 1.52 -11.57
C GLU A 794 61.68 0.70 -12.30
N LEU A 795 61.74 -0.60 -12.10
CA LEU A 795 62.76 -1.42 -12.71
C LEU A 795 62.28 -1.99 -14.05
N HIS A 796 63.15 -1.89 -15.05
CA HIS A 796 62.98 -2.45 -16.38
C HIS A 796 63.92 -3.64 -16.66
N GLU A 797 64.79 -4.01 -15.68
CA GLU A 797 65.69 -5.15 -15.74
C GLU A 797 65.09 -6.37 -15.05
N PRO A 798 65.52 -7.60 -15.39
CA PRO A 798 65.06 -8.84 -14.72
C PRO A 798 65.34 -8.84 -13.22
N PHE A 799 64.32 -9.04 -12.39
CA PHE A 799 64.46 -9.02 -10.94
C PHE A 799 63.59 -10.05 -10.22
N VAL A 800 64.04 -10.45 -9.04
CA VAL A 800 63.28 -11.23 -8.07
C VAL A 800 63.30 -10.48 -6.72
N PHE A 801 62.14 -10.32 -6.15
CA PHE A 801 61.99 -9.72 -4.81
C PHE A 801 61.43 -10.80 -3.86
N VAL A 802 62.22 -11.10 -2.82
CA VAL A 802 61.85 -12.03 -1.74
C VAL A 802 61.82 -11.28 -0.41
N ALA A 803 60.72 -11.33 0.26
CA ALA A 803 60.63 -10.80 1.62
C ALA A 803 60.13 -11.87 2.60
N ALA A 804 60.88 -12.02 3.69
CA ALA A 804 60.55 -12.87 4.81
C ALA A 804 60.49 -11.99 6.08
N CYS A 805 59.30 -11.69 6.49
CA CYS A 805 59.08 -10.68 7.55
C CYS A 805 58.22 -11.25 8.68
N VAL A 806 58.39 -10.70 9.87
CA VAL A 806 57.51 -10.90 11.02
C VAL A 806 56.69 -9.61 11.18
N ASP A 807 55.38 -9.75 11.20
CA ASP A 807 54.50 -8.63 11.46
C ASP A 807 54.60 -8.16 12.90
N PRO A 808 54.98 -6.87 13.17
CA PRO A 808 55.24 -6.37 14.50
C PRO A 808 54.02 -6.43 15.44
N SER A 809 52.84 -6.36 14.91
CA SER A 809 51.59 -6.33 15.68
C SER A 809 51.05 -7.69 16.04
N SER A 810 51.16 -8.64 15.11
CA SER A 810 50.61 -10.02 15.25
C SER A 810 51.69 -11.04 15.59
N GLN A 811 52.95 -10.67 15.50
CA GLN A 811 54.15 -11.57 15.67
C GLN A 811 54.09 -12.81 14.74
N LYS A 812 53.40 -12.71 13.60
CA LYS A 812 53.25 -13.79 12.62
C LYS A 812 54.22 -13.63 11.45
N PRO A 813 54.79 -14.74 10.96
CA PRO A 813 55.63 -14.68 9.78
C PRO A 813 54.82 -14.49 8.48
N SER A 814 55.37 -13.72 7.59
CA SER A 814 54.89 -13.52 6.23
C SER A 814 55.98 -13.64 5.21
N LEU A 815 55.64 -14.25 4.08
CA LEU A 815 56.49 -14.34 2.90
C LEU A 815 55.84 -13.58 1.74
N THR A 816 56.66 -12.84 0.97
CA THR A 816 56.25 -12.20 -0.27
C THR A 816 57.26 -12.50 -1.35
N LEU A 817 56.78 -12.96 -2.50
CA LEU A 817 57.61 -13.23 -3.69
C LEU A 817 57.03 -12.46 -4.87
N MET A 818 57.90 -11.62 -5.51
CA MET A 818 57.59 -11.01 -6.77
C MET A 818 58.69 -11.34 -7.78
N ILE A 819 58.31 -11.73 -8.99
CA ILE A 819 59.16 -12.09 -10.11
C ILE A 819 58.78 -11.19 -11.29
N SER A 820 59.80 -10.58 -11.94
CA SER A 820 59.51 -9.78 -13.12
C SER A 820 58.89 -10.63 -14.25
N LYS A 821 58.05 -10.04 -15.07
CA LYS A 821 57.23 -10.77 -16.08
C LYS A 821 58.11 -11.51 -17.09
N ASP A 822 59.19 -10.89 -17.49
CA ASP A 822 60.19 -11.50 -18.41
C ASP A 822 60.82 -12.76 -17.85
N LEU A 823 61.07 -12.85 -16.55
CA LEU A 823 61.54 -14.09 -15.89
C LEU A 823 60.46 -15.18 -15.77
N VAL A 824 59.22 -14.76 -15.57
CA VAL A 824 58.07 -15.69 -15.61
C VAL A 824 57.97 -16.35 -16.99
N GLU A 825 58.14 -15.57 -18.08
CA GLU A 825 58.02 -16.05 -19.43
C GLU A 825 59.27 -16.83 -19.87
N SER A 826 60.47 -16.32 -19.58
CA SER A 826 61.74 -16.92 -20.08
C SER A 826 62.26 -18.12 -19.28
N ARG A 827 62.04 -18.12 -17.95
CA ARG A 827 62.51 -19.17 -17.05
C ARG A 827 61.38 -20.08 -16.56
N GLY A 828 60.09 -19.79 -16.86
CA GLY A 828 58.94 -20.55 -16.44
C GLY A 828 58.67 -20.51 -14.91
N TRP A 829 59.24 -19.51 -14.22
CA TRP A 829 59.08 -19.39 -12.78
C TRP A 829 57.66 -18.92 -12.44
N ASN A 830 57.06 -19.52 -11.41
CA ASN A 830 55.72 -19.20 -10.95
C ASN A 830 55.71 -18.88 -9.44
N ALA A 831 55.60 -17.60 -9.10
CA ALA A 831 55.64 -17.12 -7.73
C ALA A 831 54.60 -17.83 -6.81
N SER A 832 53.42 -18.11 -7.31
CA SER A 832 52.37 -18.78 -6.54
C SER A 832 52.73 -20.24 -6.22
N GLN A 833 53.32 -20.95 -7.17
CA GLN A 833 53.77 -22.34 -6.96
C GLN A 833 54.98 -22.44 -6.02
N LEU A 834 55.98 -21.61 -6.25
CA LEU A 834 57.19 -21.54 -5.43
C LEU A 834 56.86 -21.18 -3.99
N LEU A 835 56.09 -20.15 -3.81
CA LEU A 835 55.72 -19.66 -2.49
C LEU A 835 54.85 -20.66 -1.71
N ARG A 836 53.96 -21.43 -2.39
CA ARG A 836 53.13 -22.45 -1.78
C ARG A 836 53.98 -23.61 -1.21
N SER A 837 55.10 -23.96 -1.85
CA SER A 837 56.04 -24.93 -1.31
C SER A 837 56.77 -24.37 -0.08
N ALA A 838 57.40 -23.22 -0.21
CA ALA A 838 58.16 -22.58 0.86
C ALA A 838 57.31 -22.22 2.10
N ALA A 839 56.03 -21.92 1.91
CA ALA A 839 55.08 -21.60 3.02
C ALA A 839 54.90 -22.75 4.01
N LYS A 840 55.24 -23.98 3.66
CA LYS A 840 55.18 -25.13 4.57
C LYS A 840 56.17 -24.99 5.72
N HIS A 841 57.34 -24.37 5.52
CA HIS A 841 58.35 -24.16 6.57
C HIS A 841 57.84 -23.21 7.66
N ILE A 842 57.04 -22.25 7.28
CA ILE A 842 56.39 -21.31 8.24
C ILE A 842 55.05 -21.85 8.79
N GLN A 843 54.73 -23.10 8.53
CA GLN A 843 53.41 -23.71 8.88
C GLN A 843 52.28 -22.87 8.37
N GLY A 844 52.34 -22.45 7.14
CA GLY A 844 51.44 -21.49 6.52
C GLY A 844 50.89 -21.93 5.18
N GLY A 845 50.11 -21.03 4.60
CA GLY A 845 49.59 -21.20 3.26
C GLY A 845 49.62 -19.84 2.53
N GLY A 846 49.66 -19.90 1.21
CA GLY A 846 49.68 -18.71 0.40
C GLY A 846 49.26 -18.98 -1.04
N GLY A 847 49.18 -17.92 -1.81
CA GLY A 847 48.81 -17.95 -3.22
C GLY A 847 48.94 -16.57 -3.87
N GLY A 848 48.73 -16.55 -5.15
CA GLY A 848 48.82 -15.30 -5.92
C GLY A 848 48.85 -15.60 -7.41
N GLN A 849 49.40 -14.68 -8.16
CA GLN A 849 49.62 -14.72 -9.61
C GLN A 849 51.01 -15.31 -9.91
N PRO A 850 51.28 -15.72 -11.15
CA PRO A 850 52.64 -16.20 -11.54
C PRO A 850 53.76 -15.21 -11.25
N HIS A 851 53.52 -13.91 -11.27
CA HIS A 851 54.50 -12.87 -11.04
C HIS A 851 54.49 -12.32 -9.60
N PHE A 852 53.44 -12.59 -8.79
CA PHE A 852 53.34 -12.07 -7.42
C PHE A 852 52.53 -13.00 -6.53
N ALA A 853 53.08 -13.38 -5.38
CA ALA A 853 52.39 -14.18 -4.39
C ALA A 853 52.75 -13.79 -2.96
N THR A 854 51.85 -14.05 -2.02
CA THR A 854 52.06 -13.85 -0.57
C THR A 854 51.65 -15.08 0.21
N ALA A 855 52.29 -15.33 1.34
CA ALA A 855 51.94 -16.37 2.28
C ALA A 855 52.05 -15.88 3.72
N GLY A 856 51.17 -16.38 4.58
CA GLY A 856 51.27 -16.17 6.02
C GLY A 856 51.36 -17.49 6.78
N GLY A 857 51.98 -17.49 7.96
CA GLY A 857 52.23 -18.70 8.72
C GLY A 857 52.12 -18.50 10.23
N LYS A 858 52.56 -19.56 10.96
CA LYS A 858 52.58 -19.55 12.44
C LYS A 858 53.96 -19.82 13.00
N ASN A 859 54.91 -20.32 12.18
CA ASN A 859 56.24 -20.65 12.63
C ASN A 859 57.28 -19.63 12.13
N VAL A 860 57.77 -18.76 12.98
CA VAL A 860 58.75 -17.71 12.68
C VAL A 860 60.12 -18.31 12.36
N ASP A 861 60.54 -19.40 13.09
CA ASP A 861 61.85 -20.05 12.91
C ASP A 861 62.01 -20.66 11.53
N GLY A 862 60.91 -20.94 10.81
CA GLY A 862 60.91 -21.49 9.46
C GLY A 862 61.18 -20.47 8.36
N LEU A 863 61.29 -19.16 8.63
CA LEU A 863 61.45 -18.11 7.62
C LEU A 863 62.73 -18.29 6.80
N ASN A 864 63.89 -18.56 7.45
CA ASN A 864 65.15 -18.75 6.74
C ASN A 864 65.12 -19.97 5.85
N ALA A 865 64.58 -21.08 6.31
CA ALA A 865 64.40 -22.28 5.51
C ALA A 865 63.47 -22.06 4.29
N ALA A 866 62.43 -21.25 4.46
CA ALA A 866 61.53 -20.85 3.38
C ALA A 866 62.24 -20.01 2.31
N VAL A 867 63.06 -19.02 2.72
CA VAL A 867 63.87 -18.22 1.79
C VAL A 867 64.89 -19.10 1.05
N ASP A 868 65.55 -19.98 1.76
CA ASP A 868 66.54 -20.93 1.19
C ASP A 868 65.91 -21.86 0.15
N GLU A 869 64.69 -22.31 0.38
CA GLU A 869 63.94 -23.11 -0.60
C GLU A 869 63.57 -22.28 -1.82
N LEU A 870 63.07 -21.04 -1.65
CA LEU A 870 62.72 -20.15 -2.74
C LEU A 870 63.95 -19.84 -3.62
N LEU A 871 65.07 -19.46 -3.02
CA LEU A 871 66.31 -19.15 -3.76
C LEU A 871 66.89 -20.38 -4.41
N GLY A 872 66.83 -21.54 -3.74
CA GLY A 872 67.31 -22.84 -4.32
C GLY A 872 66.48 -23.28 -5.50
N ALA A 873 65.15 -23.15 -5.44
CA ALA A 873 64.28 -23.53 -6.54
C ALA A 873 64.41 -22.62 -7.80
N MET A 874 64.90 -21.40 -7.63
CA MET A 874 65.21 -20.46 -8.71
C MET A 874 66.69 -20.44 -9.12
N GLU A 875 67.54 -21.30 -8.52
CA GLU A 875 68.98 -21.32 -8.72
C GLU A 875 69.66 -19.94 -8.44
N LEU A 876 69.14 -19.20 -7.49
CA LEU A 876 69.62 -17.87 -7.08
C LEU A 876 70.40 -17.91 -5.75
N LYS A 877 70.87 -19.05 -5.32
CA LYS A 877 71.80 -19.12 -4.16
C LYS A 877 73.18 -18.61 -4.55
N ALA A 878 73.69 -17.57 -3.80
CA ALA A 878 75.02 -17.04 -3.96
C ALA A 878 76.07 -17.94 -3.35
#